data_230d20b0dc0665f7b28918b230faaeac
#
_entry.id   230d20b0dc0665f7b28918b230faaeac
#
_cell.length_a   1.000
_cell.length_b   1.000
_cell.length_c   1.000
_cell.angle_alpha   90.00
_cell.angle_beta   90.00
_cell.angle_gamma   90.00
#
_symmetry.space_group_name_H-M   'P 1'
#
loop_
_entity.id
_entity.type
_entity.pdbx_description
1 polymer ?
#
loop_
_entity_poly.entity_id
_entity_poly.type
_entity_poly.pdbx_seq_one_letter_code
_entity_poly.pdbx_strand_id
1 'polypeptide(L)'
;MTTYFRYLIQLLISLQVFTACVSVKDNEQSAIASTDNSAQLRAPAYPLVTHNPNFSIWSMGDKLNASSTKHWTEQDQSLVGIAEVDGELYRFLGMESKVYKTLLPASDEQSYKVLYTEEKQKGDWFKANYDASNWKTGEAPFTDDRSEAKTIWESDELFYRRSFDLEQIDVEKLYVKLRHDDDVKVYINGIEIYDFKGWQHSFKYIPLNDEALRSLRKKENILAIHIKNTAGGRWLDAGLVKEVKIPGLDGVKTAKQTNVSLTANQTSYSFICGGTDLTATFTSPLLIEDLKIYARPVTYLTVNAVSNDGKKHKVRVYLGASGNIAANTPSQKLTARKYVHDGLLTLKVGTTDQPVLEKKGDDLRVDWGHFYVASPSQNVIHYISDSKNSLIGFVGDTSFESDVIPETGLIMNTIADLGEIESSADCIFLLGYDEGESVNYFGQSLKPWHKKETASFDQLLSHAYADYGDVMDRVKTFDTKLYNDALEAGGKKYADLCVIAYRQAIAAHVLVESPKGEILFLSKENNSNGSINTVDVTYPSAPLFLVYNPDLLKGMLNGIFEYSESGRWKKPFPAHDLGTYPIATGQTYGEDMPVEEAGNMLILTAAIAKEEGNADYANKHWNTLTIWADYLMKSGFDPANQLSTDDFAGHLARNANLSVKAIMAIASYGKLASMLGKSDIGDKYLRAAKDMALKWKAIAADGDHYVLAFESDDTWSQKYNLVWDDILNLNIFPEEVQQTEVAYYLTKQEDYGLPLDSRKTYTKSDWVLWTATLAENPEDFNKLMTPMWNFANYTPDRVPLSDWHETTNSRKVGFKARSVVGGYFIKMLKEQTTTKS
;
A
#
# COMPACT_ATOMS: atom_id res chain seq x y z
N MET A 1 14.30 -21.30 72.13
CA MET A 1 13.51 -22.16 71.16
C MET A 1 12.43 -21.43 70.44
N THR A 2 12.24 -20.14 70.61
CA THR A 2 11.15 -19.38 70.05
C THR A 2 11.54 -18.46 68.83
N THR A 3 12.84 -18.43 68.50
CA THR A 3 13.33 -17.54 67.43
C THR A 3 13.54 -18.29 66.05
N TYR A 4 13.72 -19.62 66.17
CA TYR A 4 13.89 -20.44 64.92
C TYR A 4 12.56 -20.80 64.23
N PHE A 5 11.44 -20.75 64.95
CA PHE A 5 10.13 -21.08 64.40
C PHE A 5 9.51 -19.93 63.53
N ARG A 6 9.97 -18.69 63.75
CA ARG A 6 9.52 -17.56 62.94
C ARG A 6 10.21 -17.48 61.57
N TYR A 7 11.43 -17.96 61.46
CA TYR A 7 12.14 -17.97 60.16
C TYR A 7 11.71 -19.12 59.26
N LEU A 8 11.25 -20.26 59.83
CA LEU A 8 10.73 -21.39 59.05
C LEU A 8 9.36 -21.08 58.42
N ILE A 9 8.50 -20.30 59.14
CA ILE A 9 7.17 -19.89 58.61
C ILE A 9 7.32 -18.82 57.54
N GLN A 10 8.31 -17.92 57.64
CA GLN A 10 8.59 -16.94 56.56
C GLN A 10 9.21 -17.57 55.31
N LEU A 11 10.00 -18.65 55.46
CA LEU A 11 10.57 -19.37 54.34
C LEU A 11 9.51 -20.25 53.62
N LEU A 12 8.54 -20.80 54.33
CA LEU A 12 7.44 -21.56 53.75
C LEU A 12 6.36 -20.69 53.08
N ILE A 13 6.16 -19.44 53.53
CA ILE A 13 5.26 -18.48 52.92
C ILE A 13 5.90 -17.86 51.68
N SER A 14 7.21 -17.67 51.61
CA SER A 14 7.91 -17.20 50.38
C SER A 14 8.02 -18.29 49.31
N LEU A 15 8.03 -19.57 49.66
CA LEU A 15 8.03 -20.67 48.66
C LEU A 15 6.65 -20.95 48.08
N GLN A 16 5.56 -20.63 48.80
CA GLN A 16 4.20 -20.80 48.28
C GLN A 16 3.73 -19.61 47.38
N VAL A 17 4.35 -18.45 47.52
CA VAL A 17 4.06 -17.30 46.62
C VAL A 17 4.78 -17.41 45.27
N PHE A 18 5.94 -18.14 45.21
CA PHE A 18 6.63 -18.38 43.90
C PHE A 18 6.03 -19.55 43.09
N THR A 19 5.23 -20.46 43.70
CA THR A 19 4.58 -21.54 42.96
C THR A 19 3.19 -21.16 42.43
N ALA A 20 2.64 -20.02 42.87
CA ALA A 20 1.33 -19.52 42.37
C ALA A 20 1.44 -18.55 41.18
N CYS A 21 2.66 -18.05 40.86
CA CYS A 21 2.89 -17.16 39.71
C CYS A 21 3.33 -17.88 38.43
N VAL A 22 3.52 -19.19 38.43
CA VAL A 22 3.93 -19.97 37.25
C VAL A 22 2.74 -20.72 36.58
N SER A 23 1.58 -20.76 37.20
CA SER A 23 0.43 -21.51 36.68
C SER A 23 -0.73 -20.65 36.10
N VAL A 24 -0.51 -19.35 35.84
CA VAL A 24 -1.54 -18.48 35.27
C VAL A 24 -1.18 -18.03 33.83
N LYS A 25 -0.07 -18.53 33.26
CA LYS A 25 0.32 -18.13 31.88
C LYS A 25 -0.18 -19.06 30.75
N ASP A 26 -0.83 -20.17 31.05
CA ASP A 26 -1.19 -21.14 29.99
C ASP A 26 -2.67 -21.16 29.60
N ASN A 27 -3.52 -20.23 30.10
CA ASN A 27 -4.98 -20.31 29.81
C ASN A 27 -5.61 -19.09 29.14
N GLU A 28 -4.85 -18.10 28.67
CA GLU A 28 -5.43 -16.95 27.92
C GLU A 28 -5.12 -16.94 26.42
N GLN A 29 -4.39 -17.93 25.90
CA GLN A 29 -4.18 -18.06 24.45
C GLN A 29 -5.35 -18.72 23.70
N SER A 30 -6.42 -19.13 24.40
CA SER A 30 -7.60 -19.84 23.81
C SER A 30 -8.89 -19.01 23.76
N ALA A 31 -8.88 -17.73 24.12
CA ALA A 31 -10.10 -16.92 24.18
C ALA A 31 -10.46 -16.17 22.89
N ILE A 32 -9.72 -16.37 21.77
CA ILE A 32 -10.13 -15.89 20.43
C ILE A 32 -10.57 -17.05 19.52
N ALA A 33 -10.69 -18.24 20.01
CA ALA A 33 -11.36 -19.33 19.29
C ALA A 33 -12.86 -19.28 19.62
N SER A 34 -13.58 -18.33 19.01
CA SER A 34 -15.05 -18.38 19.03
C SER A 34 -15.50 -19.61 18.24
N THR A 35 -16.29 -20.42 18.87
CA THR A 35 -17.07 -21.51 18.27
C THR A 35 -18.18 -20.92 17.39
N ASP A 36 -17.80 -20.21 16.33
CA ASP A 36 -18.71 -19.85 15.26
C ASP A 36 -18.02 -20.19 13.92
N ASN A 37 -18.67 -21.06 13.14
CA ASN A 37 -18.25 -21.53 11.83
C ASN A 37 -18.36 -20.42 10.76
N SER A 38 -18.11 -19.16 11.13
CA SER A 38 -18.02 -18.05 10.21
C SER A 38 -16.70 -18.13 9.44
N ALA A 39 -16.74 -17.94 8.14
CA ALA A 39 -15.59 -18.00 7.26
C ALA A 39 -14.42 -17.16 7.84
N GLN A 40 -13.24 -17.78 7.93
CA GLN A 40 -12.02 -17.09 8.33
C GLN A 40 -11.73 -15.96 7.35
N LEU A 41 -11.36 -14.77 7.84
CA LEU A 41 -11.03 -13.64 6.99
C LEU A 41 -9.89 -13.99 6.03
N ARG A 42 -10.15 -13.87 4.74
CA ARG A 42 -9.15 -13.98 3.67
C ARG A 42 -8.86 -12.59 3.13
N ALA A 43 -7.70 -12.02 3.44
CA ALA A 43 -7.32 -10.73 2.86
C ALA A 43 -6.91 -10.88 1.38
N PRO A 44 -7.14 -9.87 0.52
CA PRO A 44 -6.71 -9.88 -0.88
C PRO A 44 -5.20 -10.05 -1.02
N ALA A 45 -4.41 -9.36 -0.21
CA ALA A 45 -3.00 -9.60 0.04
C ALA A 45 -2.70 -9.38 1.52
N TYR A 46 -1.61 -9.98 2.00
CA TYR A 46 -1.23 -9.89 3.41
C TYR A 46 -0.01 -8.98 3.56
N PRO A 47 -0.10 -7.87 4.32
CA PRO A 47 1.03 -7.00 4.58
C PRO A 47 2.06 -7.72 5.48
N LEU A 48 3.33 -7.69 5.07
CA LEU A 48 4.44 -8.28 5.83
C LEU A 48 5.31 -7.19 6.46
N VAL A 49 5.77 -6.25 5.62
CA VAL A 49 6.52 -5.07 6.02
C VAL A 49 5.79 -3.85 5.46
N THR A 50 5.33 -2.95 6.32
CA THR A 50 4.49 -1.83 5.86
C THR A 50 4.79 -0.61 6.72
N HIS A 51 5.58 0.35 6.19
CA HIS A 51 5.93 1.58 6.90
C HIS A 51 5.59 2.85 6.10
N ASN A 52 5.94 2.87 4.82
CA ASN A 52 5.69 3.99 3.91
C ASN A 52 5.63 3.48 2.46
N PRO A 53 5.39 4.31 1.43
CA PRO A 53 5.30 3.87 0.04
C PRO A 53 6.53 3.14 -0.50
N ASN A 54 7.71 3.39 0.07
CA ASN A 54 8.98 2.81 -0.33
C ASN A 54 9.30 1.48 0.37
N PHE A 55 8.95 1.36 1.65
CA PHE A 55 9.19 0.16 2.45
C PHE A 55 7.88 -0.56 2.75
N SER A 56 7.41 -1.31 1.75
CA SER A 56 6.06 -1.89 1.71
C SER A 56 6.08 -3.24 0.97
N ILE A 57 6.25 -4.34 1.74
CA ILE A 57 6.39 -5.73 1.23
C ILE A 57 5.17 -6.54 1.61
N TRP A 58 4.63 -7.30 0.65
CA TRP A 58 3.38 -8.03 0.74
C TRP A 58 3.51 -9.49 0.32
N SER A 59 2.70 -10.36 0.89
CA SER A 59 2.38 -11.68 0.35
C SER A 59 1.11 -11.59 -0.50
N MET A 60 1.28 -11.73 -1.81
CA MET A 60 0.19 -11.62 -2.79
C MET A 60 -0.41 -12.99 -3.12
N GLY A 61 -0.82 -13.73 -2.08
CA GLY A 61 -1.38 -15.08 -2.21
C GLY A 61 -1.92 -15.61 -0.89
N ASP A 62 -2.63 -16.73 -0.95
CA ASP A 62 -3.21 -17.36 0.26
C ASP A 62 -2.16 -18.10 1.08
N LYS A 63 -1.05 -18.49 0.46
CA LYS A 63 0.05 -19.20 1.12
C LYS A 63 1.32 -18.37 1.04
N LEU A 64 1.95 -18.16 2.19
CA LEU A 64 3.18 -17.36 2.29
C LEU A 64 4.34 -17.94 1.48
N ASN A 65 4.39 -19.24 1.30
CA ASN A 65 5.46 -19.97 0.63
C ASN A 65 5.12 -20.45 -0.80
N ALA A 66 4.08 -19.86 -1.42
CA ALA A 66 3.66 -20.23 -2.77
C ALA A 66 4.18 -19.27 -3.88
N SER A 67 4.67 -18.09 -3.50
CA SER A 67 5.21 -17.09 -4.42
C SER A 67 6.26 -16.23 -3.73
N SER A 68 7.05 -15.47 -4.53
CA SER A 68 7.92 -14.43 -3.99
C SER A 68 7.12 -13.36 -3.24
N THR A 69 7.72 -12.76 -2.21
CA THR A 69 7.19 -11.56 -1.59
C THR A 69 7.44 -10.35 -2.50
N LYS A 70 6.51 -9.38 -2.48
CA LYS A 70 6.50 -8.30 -3.47
C LYS A 70 6.28 -6.95 -2.83
N HIS A 71 6.83 -5.93 -3.45
CA HIS A 71 6.42 -4.55 -3.21
C HIS A 71 4.96 -4.36 -3.66
N TRP A 72 4.26 -3.31 -3.16
CA TRP A 72 2.89 -3.00 -3.60
C TRP A 72 2.78 -2.78 -5.13
N THR A 73 3.88 -2.38 -5.80
CA THR A 73 3.98 -2.27 -7.27
C THR A 73 4.04 -3.62 -7.99
N GLU A 74 3.98 -4.74 -7.26
CA GLU A 74 4.12 -6.13 -7.73
C GLU A 74 5.55 -6.54 -8.16
N GLN A 75 6.56 -5.67 -8.02
CA GLN A 75 7.95 -6.08 -8.20
C GLN A 75 8.40 -6.99 -7.07
N ASP A 76 9.22 -7.98 -7.41
CA ASP A 76 9.76 -8.92 -6.44
C ASP A 76 10.71 -8.19 -5.47
N GLN A 77 10.37 -8.24 -4.20
CA GLN A 77 11.21 -7.88 -3.05
C GLN A 77 11.28 -9.11 -2.14
N SER A 78 12.07 -10.09 -2.57
CA SER A 78 12.02 -11.43 -2.02
C SER A 78 12.60 -11.52 -0.63
N LEU A 79 11.79 -12.09 0.27
CA LEU A 79 12.18 -12.68 1.54
C LEU A 79 11.94 -14.18 1.44
N VAL A 80 12.95 -14.99 1.79
CA VAL A 80 12.89 -16.45 1.75
C VAL A 80 13.18 -17.00 3.13
N GLY A 81 12.27 -17.79 3.69
CA GLY A 81 12.46 -18.47 4.97
C GLY A 81 12.42 -19.98 4.82
N ILE A 82 13.47 -20.65 5.35
CA ILE A 82 13.58 -22.10 5.37
C ILE A 82 13.89 -22.55 6.80
N ALA A 83 13.13 -23.51 7.32
CA ALA A 83 13.43 -24.20 8.56
C ALA A 83 14.13 -25.52 8.23
N GLU A 84 15.26 -25.82 8.88
CA GLU A 84 15.82 -27.14 8.95
C GLU A 84 15.37 -27.78 10.25
N VAL A 85 14.76 -28.95 10.14
CA VAL A 85 14.32 -29.77 11.29
C VAL A 85 14.94 -31.16 11.10
N ASP A 86 15.85 -31.56 12.00
CA ASP A 86 16.54 -32.85 11.97
C ASP A 86 17.25 -33.17 10.63
N GLY A 87 17.75 -32.13 9.95
CA GLY A 87 18.44 -32.23 8.65
C GLY A 87 17.52 -32.17 7.43
N GLU A 88 16.20 -32.06 7.62
CA GLU A 88 15.23 -31.89 6.55
C GLU A 88 14.85 -30.40 6.39
N LEU A 89 14.81 -29.94 5.15
CA LEU A 89 14.58 -28.52 4.83
C LEU A 89 13.12 -28.25 4.47
N TYR A 90 12.50 -27.24 5.10
CA TYR A 90 11.10 -26.86 4.90
C TYR A 90 11.00 -25.35 4.61
N ARG A 91 10.63 -24.97 3.38
CA ARG A 91 10.36 -23.57 3.04
C ARG A 91 9.01 -23.15 3.61
N PHE A 92 9.02 -22.16 4.50
CA PHE A 92 7.82 -21.57 5.10
C PHE A 92 7.52 -20.17 4.57
N LEU A 93 8.49 -19.43 4.05
CA LEU A 93 8.34 -18.04 3.61
C LEU A 93 8.88 -17.86 2.19
N GLY A 94 8.07 -17.25 1.35
CA GLY A 94 8.45 -16.76 0.02
C GLY A 94 8.87 -17.85 -0.96
N MET A 95 9.39 -17.40 -2.04
CA MET A 95 10.14 -18.19 -3.02
C MET A 95 11.30 -17.34 -3.49
N GLU A 96 12.36 -17.99 -3.89
CA GLU A 96 13.52 -17.32 -4.48
C GLU A 96 13.07 -16.59 -5.74
N SER A 97 13.51 -15.34 -5.89
CA SER A 97 13.32 -14.61 -7.14
C SER A 97 13.94 -15.39 -8.28
N LYS A 98 13.22 -15.46 -9.38
CA LYS A 98 13.81 -16.01 -10.60
C LYS A 98 15.06 -15.22 -10.98
N VAL A 99 16.16 -15.91 -11.19
CA VAL A 99 17.39 -15.29 -11.67
C VAL A 99 17.40 -15.35 -13.19
N TYR A 100 17.64 -14.22 -13.81
CA TYR A 100 17.68 -14.13 -15.26
C TYR A 100 19.08 -13.74 -15.73
N LYS A 101 19.55 -14.40 -16.79
CA LYS A 101 20.69 -13.99 -17.58
C LYS A 101 20.18 -13.23 -18.79
N THR A 102 20.61 -12.00 -18.96
CA THR A 102 20.25 -11.18 -20.12
C THR A 102 20.89 -11.75 -21.38
N LEU A 103 20.07 -11.93 -22.41
CA LEU A 103 20.50 -12.31 -23.75
C LEU A 103 20.41 -11.12 -24.70
N LEU A 104 19.38 -10.30 -24.53
CA LEU A 104 19.12 -9.08 -25.28
C LEU A 104 18.69 -8.01 -24.26
N PRO A 105 19.49 -6.98 -24.01
CA PRO A 105 19.20 -6.02 -22.95
C PRO A 105 17.96 -5.17 -23.30
N ALA A 106 17.16 -4.82 -22.28
CA ALA A 106 16.21 -3.73 -22.34
C ALA A 106 16.92 -2.40 -21.97
N SER A 107 16.24 -1.27 -22.11
CA SER A 107 16.89 0.05 -21.95
C SER A 107 17.32 0.35 -20.51
N ASP A 108 16.72 -0.32 -19.53
CA ASP A 108 17.13 -0.25 -18.11
C ASP A 108 18.50 -0.89 -17.84
N GLU A 109 18.99 -1.70 -18.76
CA GLU A 109 20.31 -2.34 -18.68
C GLU A 109 21.30 -1.70 -19.64
N GLN A 110 20.91 -1.49 -20.90
CA GLN A 110 21.75 -0.92 -21.93
C GLN A 110 20.88 -0.31 -23.03
N SER A 111 21.24 0.89 -23.46
CA SER A 111 20.60 1.52 -24.63
C SER A 111 20.81 0.67 -25.91
N TYR A 112 19.78 0.59 -26.74
CA TYR A 112 19.81 -0.21 -27.97
C TYR A 112 18.93 0.40 -29.07
N LYS A 113 19.27 0.08 -30.34
CA LYS A 113 18.57 0.56 -31.53
C LYS A 113 17.71 -0.54 -32.16
N VAL A 114 16.58 -0.10 -32.74
CA VAL A 114 15.62 -0.99 -33.44
C VAL A 114 15.05 -0.31 -34.66
N LEU A 115 14.48 -1.12 -35.55
CA LEU A 115 13.64 -0.62 -36.64
C LEU A 115 12.23 -0.43 -36.14
N TYR A 116 11.60 0.71 -36.48
CA TYR A 116 10.21 1.00 -36.12
C TYR A 116 9.50 1.80 -37.21
N THR A 117 8.19 1.73 -37.18
CA THR A 117 7.32 2.61 -37.96
C THR A 117 6.03 2.88 -37.21
N GLU A 118 5.50 4.07 -37.38
CA GLU A 118 4.19 4.50 -36.87
C GLU A 118 3.11 4.38 -37.93
N GLU A 119 3.48 4.00 -39.17
CA GLU A 119 2.53 3.72 -40.23
C GLU A 119 1.92 2.32 -40.04
N LYS A 120 0.59 2.23 -40.18
CA LYS A 120 -0.14 0.98 -40.04
C LYS A 120 0.36 -0.09 -40.99
N GLN A 121 0.82 -1.20 -40.46
CA GLN A 121 1.31 -2.32 -41.24
C GLN A 121 0.22 -3.37 -41.52
N LYS A 122 0.29 -3.98 -42.68
CA LYS A 122 -0.59 -5.07 -43.08
C LYS A 122 0.25 -6.30 -43.42
N GLY A 123 -0.37 -7.50 -43.33
CA GLY A 123 0.27 -8.77 -43.67
C GLY A 123 1.34 -9.18 -42.63
N ASP A 124 2.39 -9.82 -43.15
CA ASP A 124 3.36 -10.61 -42.37
C ASP A 124 4.55 -9.80 -41.82
N TRP A 125 4.37 -8.54 -41.52
CA TRP A 125 5.43 -7.63 -41.02
C TRP A 125 6.19 -8.19 -39.79
N PHE A 126 5.61 -9.07 -39.01
CA PHE A 126 6.19 -9.71 -37.81
C PHE A 126 7.05 -10.94 -38.15
N LYS A 127 7.08 -11.42 -39.39
CA LYS A 127 7.90 -12.58 -39.81
C LYS A 127 9.34 -12.17 -40.08
N ALA A 128 10.26 -13.13 -39.91
CA ALA A 128 11.69 -12.90 -40.08
C ALA A 128 12.10 -12.41 -41.48
N ASN A 129 11.43 -12.89 -42.51
CA ASN A 129 11.73 -12.60 -43.92
C ASN A 129 11.08 -11.31 -44.45
N TYR A 130 10.39 -10.54 -43.62
CA TYR A 130 9.80 -9.26 -44.04
C TYR A 130 10.88 -8.19 -44.25
N ASP A 131 10.82 -7.50 -45.38
CA ASP A 131 11.69 -6.37 -45.70
C ASP A 131 11.21 -5.09 -44.97
N ALA A 132 11.91 -4.72 -43.92
CA ALA A 132 11.69 -3.48 -43.16
C ALA A 132 12.74 -2.40 -43.45
N SER A 133 13.41 -2.46 -44.59
CA SER A 133 14.48 -1.54 -44.95
C SER A 133 14.03 -0.07 -45.03
N ASN A 134 12.74 0.17 -45.25
CA ASN A 134 12.14 1.52 -45.29
C ASN A 134 11.69 2.03 -43.89
N TRP A 135 11.83 1.20 -42.81
CA TRP A 135 11.47 1.64 -41.48
C TRP A 135 12.51 2.58 -40.89
N LYS A 136 12.07 3.43 -39.98
CA LYS A 136 12.95 4.32 -39.20
C LYS A 136 13.80 3.52 -38.21
N THR A 137 14.96 4.04 -37.87
CA THR A 137 15.75 3.56 -36.74
C THR A 137 15.49 4.42 -35.52
N GLY A 138 15.09 3.82 -34.39
CA GLY A 138 14.90 4.48 -33.11
C GLY A 138 15.71 3.81 -32.01
N GLU A 139 15.78 4.46 -30.86
CA GLU A 139 16.46 4.00 -29.65
C GLU A 139 15.43 3.87 -28.52
N ALA A 140 15.43 2.76 -27.78
CA ALA A 140 14.51 2.52 -26.66
C ALA A 140 14.98 3.27 -25.38
N PRO A 141 14.04 3.67 -24.47
CA PRO A 141 12.61 3.44 -24.54
C PRO A 141 11.89 4.38 -25.53
N PHE A 142 10.76 3.88 -26.08
CA PHE A 142 9.82 4.65 -26.88
C PHE A 142 8.71 5.14 -25.94
N THR A 143 8.51 6.44 -25.83
CA THR A 143 7.48 7.04 -24.96
C THR A 143 7.15 8.45 -25.43
N ASP A 144 6.03 9.00 -25.01
CA ASP A 144 5.67 10.41 -25.15
C ASP A 144 6.22 11.28 -24.01
N ASP A 145 6.67 10.68 -22.90
CA ASP A 145 7.37 11.41 -21.84
C ASP A 145 8.76 11.85 -22.28
N ARG A 146 8.88 13.13 -22.60
CA ARG A 146 10.13 13.76 -23.09
C ARG A 146 11.29 13.68 -22.10
N SER A 147 11.02 13.44 -20.83
CA SER A 147 12.09 13.33 -19.80
C SER A 147 12.76 11.95 -19.82
N GLU A 148 12.02 10.91 -20.25
CA GLU A 148 12.49 9.53 -20.27
C GLU A 148 12.75 8.98 -21.68
N ALA A 149 12.13 9.58 -22.71
CA ALA A 149 12.23 9.11 -24.08
C ALA A 149 13.65 9.17 -24.65
N LYS A 150 14.07 8.08 -25.30
CA LYS A 150 15.16 8.11 -26.29
C LYS A 150 14.60 8.28 -27.68
N THR A 151 13.40 7.74 -27.95
CA THR A 151 12.64 8.02 -29.15
C THR A 151 11.24 8.46 -28.74
N ILE A 152 10.84 9.67 -29.14
CA ILE A 152 9.49 10.17 -28.94
C ILE A 152 8.53 9.41 -29.84
N TRP A 153 7.44 8.89 -29.27
CA TRP A 153 6.35 8.24 -29.96
C TRP A 153 5.01 8.92 -29.56
N GLU A 154 4.35 9.52 -30.54
CA GLU A 154 3.13 10.32 -30.30
C GLU A 154 1.91 9.80 -31.09
N SER A 155 2.06 8.81 -31.99
CA SER A 155 0.98 8.22 -32.76
C SER A 155 0.19 7.18 -31.96
N ASP A 156 -0.98 6.77 -32.50
CA ASP A 156 -1.82 5.75 -31.85
C ASP A 156 -1.25 4.32 -31.92
N GLU A 157 -0.42 4.02 -32.92
CA GLU A 157 0.14 2.68 -33.14
C GLU A 157 1.64 2.75 -33.43
N LEU A 158 2.41 1.82 -32.88
CA LEU A 158 3.82 1.63 -33.18
C LEU A 158 4.09 0.16 -33.54
N PHE A 159 4.84 -0.03 -34.62
CA PHE A 159 5.34 -1.33 -35.06
C PHE A 159 6.85 -1.34 -34.89
N TYR A 160 7.36 -2.34 -34.19
CA TYR A 160 8.73 -2.45 -33.70
C TYR A 160 9.34 -3.78 -34.16
N ARG A 161 10.59 -3.76 -34.62
CA ARG A 161 11.35 -4.97 -35.03
C ARG A 161 12.77 -4.87 -34.53
N ARG A 162 13.21 -5.87 -33.80
CA ARG A 162 14.57 -6.00 -33.28
C ARG A 162 15.14 -7.34 -33.72
N SER A 163 16.23 -7.30 -34.54
CA SER A 163 16.98 -8.51 -34.90
C SER A 163 17.94 -8.88 -33.79
N PHE A 164 18.17 -10.18 -33.57
CA PHE A 164 19.12 -10.67 -32.59
C PHE A 164 19.71 -12.03 -32.95
N ASP A 165 20.90 -12.26 -32.46
CA ASP A 165 21.64 -13.55 -32.58
C ASP A 165 21.73 -14.20 -31.20
N LEU A 166 21.81 -15.53 -31.16
CA LEU A 166 22.01 -16.32 -29.96
C LEU A 166 23.33 -17.08 -30.07
N GLU A 167 24.17 -16.98 -29.04
CA GLU A 167 25.44 -17.73 -28.98
C GLU A 167 25.19 -19.24 -28.95
N GLN A 168 24.18 -19.66 -28.20
CA GLN A 168 23.76 -21.06 -28.07
C GLN A 168 22.23 -21.13 -28.12
N ILE A 169 21.71 -22.15 -28.81
CA ILE A 169 20.28 -22.48 -28.77
C ILE A 169 20.08 -23.43 -27.58
N ASP A 170 20.04 -22.89 -26.39
CA ASP A 170 19.61 -23.61 -25.20
C ASP A 170 18.19 -23.10 -24.90
N VAL A 171 17.23 -23.93 -25.35
CA VAL A 171 15.84 -23.53 -25.53
C VAL A 171 14.98 -23.61 -24.26
N GLU A 172 15.53 -23.90 -23.11
CA GLU A 172 14.74 -23.99 -21.88
C GLU A 172 14.62 -22.59 -21.23
N LYS A 173 13.37 -22.22 -20.87
CA LYS A 173 13.04 -21.09 -20.01
C LYS A 173 13.56 -19.72 -20.50
N LEU A 174 13.20 -19.36 -21.73
CA LEU A 174 13.40 -18.02 -22.26
C LEU A 174 12.17 -17.15 -22.05
N TYR A 175 12.38 -15.86 -21.80
CA TYR A 175 11.36 -14.87 -21.54
C TYR A 175 11.63 -13.59 -22.32
N VAL A 176 10.57 -12.98 -22.88
CA VAL A 176 10.64 -11.57 -23.28
C VAL A 176 10.45 -10.71 -22.02
N LYS A 177 11.41 -9.84 -21.74
CA LYS A 177 11.34 -8.79 -20.72
C LYS A 177 10.68 -7.60 -21.40
N LEU A 178 9.45 -7.24 -21.00
CA LEU A 178 8.60 -6.26 -21.68
C LEU A 178 8.00 -5.26 -20.69
N ARG A 179 8.08 -3.96 -21.03
CA ARG A 179 7.27 -2.89 -20.42
C ARG A 179 6.51 -2.19 -21.55
N HIS A 180 5.20 -1.99 -21.37
CA HIS A 180 4.33 -1.42 -22.41
C HIS A 180 3.16 -0.64 -21.81
N ASP A 181 2.64 0.29 -22.61
CA ASP A 181 1.46 1.11 -22.37
C ASP A 181 0.89 1.53 -23.75
N ASP A 182 -0.28 1.06 -24.25
CA ASP A 182 -1.35 0.19 -23.71
C ASP A 182 -1.33 -1.24 -24.31
N ASP A 183 -2.29 -1.49 -25.27
CA ASP A 183 -2.54 -2.80 -25.90
C ASP A 183 -1.36 -3.29 -26.73
N VAL A 184 -0.88 -4.51 -26.49
CA VAL A 184 0.34 -5.01 -27.09
C VAL A 184 0.20 -6.43 -27.66
N LYS A 185 0.85 -6.68 -28.81
CA LYS A 185 1.10 -8.02 -29.35
C LYS A 185 2.58 -8.24 -29.58
N VAL A 186 3.09 -9.39 -29.14
CA VAL A 186 4.52 -9.72 -29.22
C VAL A 186 4.74 -11.00 -29.99
N TYR A 187 5.70 -11.00 -30.90
CA TYR A 187 6.03 -12.12 -31.78
C TYR A 187 7.53 -12.43 -31.72
N ILE A 188 7.87 -13.73 -31.73
CA ILE A 188 9.22 -14.24 -31.97
C ILE A 188 9.22 -15.01 -33.28
N ASN A 189 10.03 -14.58 -34.25
CA ASN A 189 10.15 -15.21 -35.58
C ASN A 189 8.80 -15.42 -36.29
N GLY A 190 7.80 -14.59 -36.02
CA GLY A 190 6.48 -14.69 -36.57
C GLY A 190 5.47 -15.47 -35.74
N ILE A 191 5.88 -16.06 -34.63
CA ILE A 191 5.03 -16.77 -33.67
C ILE A 191 4.54 -15.80 -32.60
N GLU A 192 3.24 -15.68 -32.42
CA GLU A 192 2.67 -14.87 -31.35
C GLU A 192 2.92 -15.51 -29.99
N ILE A 193 3.46 -14.75 -29.06
CA ILE A 193 3.75 -15.21 -27.69
C ILE A 193 2.95 -14.45 -26.63
N TYR A 194 2.42 -13.27 -26.97
CA TYR A 194 1.68 -12.43 -26.03
C TYR A 194 0.69 -11.54 -26.78
N ASP A 195 -0.54 -11.47 -26.29
CA ASP A 195 -1.59 -10.52 -26.68
C ASP A 195 -2.24 -10.03 -25.39
N PHE A 196 -2.11 -8.74 -25.10
CA PHE A 196 -2.59 -8.16 -23.85
C PHE A 196 -3.29 -6.83 -24.10
N LYS A 197 -4.37 -6.59 -23.36
CA LYS A 197 -5.14 -5.36 -23.36
C LYS A 197 -4.83 -4.54 -22.12
N GLY A 198 -4.50 -3.26 -22.33
CA GLY A 198 -4.11 -2.34 -21.27
C GLY A 198 -2.60 -2.24 -21.08
N TRP A 199 -2.15 -1.73 -19.95
CA TRP A 199 -0.79 -1.29 -19.69
C TRP A 199 -0.08 -2.09 -18.58
N GLN A 200 1.25 -2.03 -18.60
CA GLN A 200 2.14 -2.63 -17.61
C GLN A 200 3.27 -1.63 -17.30
N HIS A 201 3.17 -0.90 -16.19
CA HIS A 201 4.16 0.10 -15.81
C HIS A 201 5.54 -0.44 -15.44
N SER A 202 5.65 -1.75 -15.17
CA SER A 202 6.91 -2.42 -14.83
C SER A 202 7.22 -3.53 -15.82
N PHE A 203 8.51 -3.89 -15.93
CA PHE A 203 8.91 -5.03 -16.76
C PHE A 203 8.24 -6.33 -16.33
N LYS A 204 7.54 -6.98 -17.24
CA LYS A 204 7.03 -8.34 -17.11
C LYS A 204 7.90 -9.30 -17.90
N TYR A 205 8.02 -10.53 -17.38
CA TYR A 205 8.80 -11.60 -17.99
C TYR A 205 7.83 -12.61 -18.60
N ILE A 206 7.68 -12.55 -19.91
CA ILE A 206 6.69 -13.31 -20.69
C ILE A 206 7.39 -14.56 -21.23
N PRO A 207 6.99 -15.77 -20.81
CA PRO A 207 7.64 -17.00 -21.27
C PRO A 207 7.39 -17.22 -22.77
N LEU A 208 8.41 -17.65 -23.49
CA LEU A 208 8.23 -18.14 -24.84
C LEU A 208 7.50 -19.46 -24.81
N ASN A 209 6.50 -19.62 -25.68
CA ASN A 209 5.80 -20.88 -25.86
C ASN A 209 6.68 -21.88 -26.66
N ASP A 210 6.31 -23.16 -26.65
CA ASP A 210 7.08 -24.24 -27.32
C ASP A 210 7.29 -24.02 -28.82
N GLU A 211 6.36 -23.36 -29.49
CA GLU A 211 6.46 -23.07 -30.91
C GLU A 211 7.49 -21.99 -31.19
N ALA A 212 7.46 -20.90 -30.39
CA ALA A 212 8.45 -19.85 -30.46
C ALA A 212 9.86 -20.37 -30.12
N LEU A 213 10.00 -21.20 -29.08
CA LEU A 213 11.27 -21.82 -28.71
C LEU A 213 11.85 -22.64 -29.87
N ARG A 214 11.00 -23.48 -30.56
CA ARG A 214 11.41 -24.27 -31.72
C ARG A 214 11.77 -23.42 -32.95
N SER A 215 11.25 -22.20 -33.06
CA SER A 215 11.54 -21.28 -34.18
C SER A 215 12.89 -20.59 -34.07
N LEU A 216 13.54 -20.63 -32.89
CA LEU A 216 14.80 -19.94 -32.64
C LEU A 216 15.95 -20.48 -33.48
N ARG A 217 16.82 -19.57 -33.93
CA ARG A 217 18.03 -19.84 -34.73
C ARG A 217 19.25 -19.19 -34.07
N LYS A 218 20.44 -19.63 -34.50
CA LYS A 218 21.68 -18.97 -34.03
C LYS A 218 21.79 -17.53 -34.50
N LYS A 219 21.25 -17.23 -35.69
CA LYS A 219 21.32 -15.89 -36.27
C LYS A 219 19.96 -15.46 -36.83
N GLU A 220 19.82 -14.14 -36.97
CA GLU A 220 18.70 -13.51 -37.68
C GLU A 220 17.30 -13.86 -37.05
N ASN A 221 17.23 -13.93 -35.71
CA ASN A 221 15.94 -13.97 -35.05
C ASN A 221 15.34 -12.58 -35.02
N ILE A 222 14.02 -12.50 -34.96
CA ILE A 222 13.25 -11.27 -34.90
C ILE A 222 12.33 -11.29 -33.67
N LEU A 223 12.49 -10.28 -32.82
CA LEU A 223 11.49 -9.84 -31.86
C LEU A 223 10.67 -8.73 -32.52
N ALA A 224 9.39 -8.99 -32.78
CA ALA A 224 8.48 -8.02 -33.37
C ALA A 224 7.36 -7.68 -32.39
N ILE A 225 6.99 -6.39 -32.31
CA ILE A 225 5.98 -5.90 -31.38
C ILE A 225 5.07 -4.92 -32.09
N HIS A 226 3.78 -5.09 -31.92
CA HIS A 226 2.76 -4.10 -32.25
C HIS A 226 2.17 -3.58 -30.96
N ILE A 227 2.15 -2.29 -30.78
CA ILE A 227 1.55 -1.64 -29.64
C ILE A 227 0.58 -0.56 -30.12
N LYS A 228 -0.55 -0.45 -29.41
CA LYS A 228 -1.58 0.53 -29.68
C LYS A 228 -1.93 1.29 -28.41
N ASN A 229 -1.78 2.58 -28.45
CA ASN A 229 -2.26 3.47 -27.40
C ASN A 229 -3.79 3.61 -27.49
N THR A 230 -4.47 3.45 -26.36
CA THR A 230 -5.94 3.54 -26.24
C THR A 230 -6.34 4.69 -25.33
N ALA A 231 -5.48 5.07 -24.39
CA ALA A 231 -5.67 6.22 -23.49
C ALA A 231 -4.37 6.55 -22.74
N GLY A 232 -4.21 7.79 -22.32
CA GLY A 232 -3.13 8.22 -21.43
C GLY A 232 -1.75 8.28 -22.06
N GLY A 233 -0.74 7.86 -21.31
CA GLY A 233 0.66 7.82 -21.74
C GLY A 233 0.98 6.70 -22.72
N ARG A 234 2.25 6.65 -23.16
CA ARG A 234 2.77 5.65 -24.11
C ARG A 234 4.09 5.11 -23.63
N TRP A 235 4.28 3.80 -23.69
CA TRP A 235 5.57 3.21 -23.36
C TRP A 235 5.81 1.90 -24.11
N LEU A 236 7.02 1.74 -24.67
CA LEU A 236 7.51 0.47 -25.18
C LEU A 236 9.00 0.30 -24.95
N ASP A 237 9.34 -0.80 -24.26
CA ASP A 237 10.73 -1.26 -24.11
C ASP A 237 10.74 -2.79 -23.97
N ALA A 238 11.70 -3.48 -24.63
CA ALA A 238 11.74 -4.91 -24.67
C ALA A 238 13.16 -5.49 -24.76
N GLY A 239 13.38 -6.57 -24.00
CA GLY A 239 14.58 -7.39 -24.01
C GLY A 239 14.26 -8.90 -24.08
N LEU A 240 15.31 -9.73 -24.04
CA LEU A 240 15.19 -11.20 -23.96
C LEU A 240 16.12 -11.71 -22.85
N VAL A 241 15.60 -12.57 -21.98
CA VAL A 241 16.35 -13.14 -20.87
C VAL A 241 16.15 -14.65 -20.78
N LYS A 242 17.11 -15.33 -20.16
CA LYS A 242 17.06 -16.77 -19.83
C LYS A 242 16.98 -16.95 -18.33
N GLU A 243 16.04 -17.76 -17.84
CA GLU A 243 15.97 -18.16 -16.43
C GLU A 243 17.16 -19.08 -16.11
N VAL A 244 17.82 -18.80 -14.99
CA VAL A 244 18.97 -19.58 -14.49
C VAL A 244 18.51 -20.43 -13.31
N LYS A 245 18.87 -21.72 -13.29
CA LYS A 245 18.61 -22.60 -12.15
C LYS A 245 19.45 -22.17 -10.94
N ILE A 246 18.82 -22.19 -9.77
CA ILE A 246 19.48 -21.95 -8.48
C ILE A 246 19.85 -23.33 -7.88
N PRO A 247 21.13 -23.65 -7.65
CA PRO A 247 21.54 -24.89 -7.01
C PRO A 247 21.09 -24.97 -5.55
N GLY A 248 20.83 -26.18 -5.05
CA GLY A 248 20.48 -26.43 -3.65
C GLY A 248 18.99 -26.41 -3.32
N LEU A 249 18.12 -25.97 -4.25
CA LEU A 249 16.68 -25.96 -4.02
C LEU A 249 15.98 -27.31 -4.14
N ASP A 250 16.61 -28.28 -4.84
CA ASP A 250 15.98 -29.58 -5.13
C ASP A 250 15.69 -30.41 -3.87
N GLY A 251 16.37 -30.11 -2.72
CA GLY A 251 16.16 -30.76 -1.42
C GLY A 251 15.17 -30.05 -0.50
N VAL A 252 14.64 -28.88 -0.88
CA VAL A 252 13.78 -28.06 -0.01
C VAL A 252 12.31 -28.45 -0.22
N LYS A 253 11.69 -29.00 0.82
CA LYS A 253 10.25 -29.30 0.87
C LYS A 253 9.46 -28.00 1.12
N THR A 254 8.22 -27.94 0.61
CA THR A 254 7.31 -26.86 0.97
C THR A 254 6.65 -27.17 2.31
N ALA A 255 6.82 -26.32 3.32
CA ALA A 255 6.16 -26.45 4.60
C ALA A 255 4.61 -26.38 4.42
N LYS A 256 3.90 -27.21 5.17
CA LYS A 256 2.44 -27.21 5.12
C LYS A 256 1.89 -26.06 5.97
N GLN A 257 1.45 -24.98 5.31
CA GLN A 257 0.76 -23.89 6.01
C GLN A 257 -0.58 -24.37 6.55
N THR A 258 -0.82 -24.17 7.85
CA THR A 258 -2.04 -24.58 8.56
C THR A 258 -2.95 -23.40 8.88
N ASN A 259 -2.39 -22.22 9.10
CA ASN A 259 -3.16 -21.02 9.43
C ASN A 259 -2.51 -19.74 8.91
N VAL A 260 -3.30 -18.69 8.77
CA VAL A 260 -2.89 -17.29 8.68
C VAL A 260 -3.83 -16.43 9.52
N SER A 261 -3.29 -15.52 10.31
CA SER A 261 -4.05 -14.55 11.09
C SER A 261 -3.54 -13.14 10.83
N LEU A 262 -4.44 -12.18 10.84
CA LEU A 262 -4.21 -10.77 10.54
C LEU A 262 -4.79 -9.91 11.66
N THR A 263 -3.96 -9.02 12.23
CA THR A 263 -4.39 -7.92 13.10
C THR A 263 -3.96 -6.59 12.49
N ALA A 264 -4.27 -5.48 13.15
CA ALA A 264 -3.88 -4.15 12.66
C ALA A 264 -2.37 -4.02 12.45
N ASN A 265 -1.53 -4.59 13.32
CA ASN A 265 -0.08 -4.47 13.25
C ASN A 265 0.66 -5.77 12.88
N GLN A 266 -0.02 -6.93 12.89
CA GLN A 266 0.64 -8.23 12.74
C GLN A 266 0.02 -9.09 11.64
N THR A 267 0.88 -9.90 10.98
CA THR A 267 0.47 -11.02 10.14
C THR A 267 1.25 -12.25 10.59
N SER A 268 0.54 -13.28 11.06
CA SER A 268 1.12 -14.52 11.56
C SER A 268 0.69 -15.71 10.71
N TYR A 269 1.66 -16.58 10.40
CA TYR A 269 1.45 -17.80 9.64
C TYR A 269 1.95 -19.00 10.42
N SER A 270 1.16 -20.05 10.47
CA SER A 270 1.54 -21.33 11.13
C SER A 270 1.79 -22.43 10.11
N PHE A 271 2.79 -23.26 10.38
CA PHE A 271 3.24 -24.34 9.48
C PHE A 271 3.54 -25.62 10.27
N ILE A 272 3.49 -26.75 9.57
CA ILE A 272 4.06 -28.02 10.02
C ILE A 272 5.34 -28.25 9.26
N CYS A 273 6.45 -28.44 9.99
CA CYS A 273 7.79 -28.73 9.49
C CYS A 273 8.34 -30.00 10.16
N GLY A 274 7.95 -31.17 9.63
CA GLY A 274 8.30 -32.46 10.29
C GLY A 274 7.72 -32.60 11.69
N GLY A 275 8.56 -32.89 12.68
CA GLY A 275 8.19 -32.99 14.09
C GLY A 275 8.02 -31.65 14.83
N THR A 276 7.98 -30.55 14.09
CA THR A 276 7.92 -29.19 14.66
C THR A 276 6.81 -28.37 14.01
N ASP A 277 6.02 -27.68 14.83
CA ASP A 277 5.13 -26.61 14.40
C ASP A 277 5.92 -25.29 14.42
N LEU A 278 5.78 -24.50 13.35
CA LEU A 278 6.50 -23.25 13.20
C LEU A 278 5.51 -22.12 12.99
N THR A 279 5.68 -21.02 13.74
CA THR A 279 4.90 -19.78 13.56
C THR A 279 5.81 -18.63 13.19
N ALA A 280 5.57 -18.04 12.02
CA ALA A 280 6.27 -16.84 11.54
C ALA A 280 5.33 -15.63 11.67
N THR A 281 5.74 -14.63 12.47
CA THR A 281 4.96 -13.41 12.71
C THR A 281 5.73 -12.18 12.25
N PHE A 282 5.11 -11.43 11.35
CA PHE A 282 5.57 -10.11 10.92
C PHE A 282 4.82 -9.05 11.71
N THR A 283 5.57 -8.20 12.44
CA THR A 283 5.01 -7.09 13.20
C THR A 283 5.59 -5.77 12.70
N SER A 284 4.77 -4.94 12.09
CA SER A 284 5.09 -3.52 11.81
C SER A 284 4.36 -2.68 12.86
N PRO A 285 5.03 -2.14 13.88
CA PRO A 285 4.36 -1.47 15.02
C PRO A 285 3.91 -0.06 14.63
N LEU A 286 2.83 0.03 13.87
CA LEU A 286 2.25 1.29 13.41
C LEU A 286 1.33 1.91 14.49
N LEU A 287 1.91 2.19 15.65
CA LEU A 287 1.19 2.78 16.79
C LEU A 287 1.05 4.29 16.58
N ILE A 288 0.12 4.72 15.72
CA ILE A 288 -0.04 6.12 15.30
C ILE A 288 -0.36 7.10 16.44
N GLU A 289 -0.71 6.62 17.62
CA GLU A 289 -0.85 7.42 18.86
C GLU A 289 0.52 7.83 19.45
N ASP A 290 1.61 7.14 19.06
CA ASP A 290 2.99 7.40 19.50
C ASP A 290 3.93 7.53 18.30
N LEU A 291 4.17 8.75 17.87
CA LEU A 291 5.01 9.02 16.69
C LEU A 291 6.45 8.54 16.83
N LYS A 292 6.96 8.30 18.04
CA LYS A 292 8.32 7.77 18.25
C LYS A 292 8.40 6.30 17.83
N ILE A 293 7.40 5.50 18.18
CA ILE A 293 7.33 4.09 17.77
C ILE A 293 6.90 4.00 16.31
N TYR A 294 5.82 4.71 15.95
CA TYR A 294 5.29 4.71 14.60
C TYR A 294 6.34 5.06 13.53
N ALA A 295 7.15 6.08 13.78
CA ALA A 295 8.14 6.57 12.82
C ALA A 295 9.35 5.65 12.64
N ARG A 296 9.52 4.59 13.44
CA ARG A 296 10.62 3.61 13.29
C ARG A 296 10.33 2.68 12.11
N PRO A 297 11.07 2.77 10.99
CA PRO A 297 10.85 1.90 9.85
C PRO A 297 11.51 0.53 10.08
N VAL A 298 11.05 -0.18 11.11
CA VAL A 298 11.55 -1.50 11.53
C VAL A 298 10.39 -2.46 11.73
N THR A 299 10.36 -3.53 10.96
CA THR A 299 9.45 -4.66 11.14
C THR A 299 10.19 -5.80 11.85
N TYR A 300 9.56 -6.40 12.83
CA TYR A 300 10.05 -7.61 13.49
C TYR A 300 9.47 -8.84 12.79
N LEU A 301 10.34 -9.72 12.32
CA LEU A 301 9.99 -11.08 11.95
C LEU A 301 10.43 -12.01 13.08
N THR A 302 9.46 -12.56 13.80
CA THR A 302 9.73 -13.60 14.81
C THR A 302 9.35 -14.97 14.26
N VAL A 303 10.18 -15.96 14.52
CA VAL A 303 9.91 -17.34 14.17
C VAL A 303 9.98 -18.16 15.44
N ASN A 304 8.82 -18.71 15.84
CA ASN A 304 8.69 -19.60 16.97
C ASN A 304 8.56 -21.05 16.46
N ALA A 305 9.35 -21.96 17.02
CA ALA A 305 9.29 -23.38 16.73
C ALA A 305 8.90 -24.17 17.99
N VAL A 306 7.94 -25.07 17.85
CA VAL A 306 7.39 -25.88 18.95
C VAL A 306 7.43 -27.35 18.56
N SER A 307 7.96 -28.23 19.41
CA SER A 307 7.86 -29.69 19.18
C SER A 307 6.39 -30.12 19.17
N ASN A 308 5.95 -30.85 18.14
CA ASN A 308 4.55 -31.30 17.98
C ASN A 308 4.37 -32.81 18.25
N ASP A 309 5.42 -33.55 18.57
CA ASP A 309 5.39 -34.97 18.86
C ASP A 309 5.98 -35.32 20.24
N GLY A 310 6.38 -34.32 21.03
CA GLY A 310 6.96 -34.44 22.35
C GLY A 310 8.40 -34.97 22.38
N LYS A 311 9.08 -34.98 21.24
CA LYS A 311 10.50 -35.34 21.12
C LYS A 311 11.37 -34.11 20.97
N LYS A 312 12.68 -34.29 21.14
CA LYS A 312 13.67 -33.27 20.84
C LYS A 312 13.93 -33.21 19.35
N HIS A 313 13.95 -31.99 18.81
CA HIS A 313 14.28 -31.71 17.41
C HIS A 313 15.37 -30.67 17.31
N LYS A 314 16.35 -30.88 16.42
CA LYS A 314 17.36 -29.89 16.11
C LYS A 314 16.78 -28.94 15.05
N VAL A 315 16.71 -27.63 15.37
CA VAL A 315 16.08 -26.64 14.51
C VAL A 315 17.05 -25.50 14.18
N ARG A 316 17.19 -25.19 12.88
CA ARG A 316 17.82 -23.98 12.39
C ARG A 316 16.86 -23.24 11.48
N VAL A 317 16.89 -21.90 11.52
CA VAL A 317 16.04 -21.03 10.67
C VAL A 317 16.95 -20.20 9.77
N TYR A 318 16.70 -20.27 8.48
CA TYR A 318 17.33 -19.44 7.46
C TYR A 318 16.37 -18.34 7.03
N LEU A 319 16.90 -17.11 6.92
CA LEU A 319 16.27 -15.96 6.27
C LEU A 319 17.20 -15.42 5.18
N GLY A 320 16.76 -15.49 3.92
CA GLY A 320 17.38 -14.81 2.80
C GLY A 320 16.58 -13.57 2.40
N ALA A 321 17.23 -12.41 2.37
CA ALA A 321 16.60 -11.15 1.96
C ALA A 321 17.30 -10.60 0.70
N SER A 322 16.52 -10.32 -0.34
CA SER A 322 17.07 -9.80 -1.60
C SER A 322 17.53 -8.35 -1.46
N GLY A 323 18.72 -8.03 -1.99
CA GLY A 323 19.20 -6.66 -2.11
C GLY A 323 18.31 -5.78 -2.98
N ASN A 324 17.44 -6.36 -3.82
CA ASN A 324 16.46 -5.62 -4.62
C ASN A 324 15.43 -4.84 -3.78
N ILE A 325 15.33 -5.13 -2.47
CA ILE A 325 14.53 -4.32 -1.54
C ILE A 325 15.04 -2.87 -1.48
N ALA A 326 16.34 -2.65 -1.76
CA ALA A 326 16.97 -1.33 -1.79
C ALA A 326 17.22 -0.82 -3.23
N ALA A 327 16.49 -1.32 -4.22
CA ALA A 327 16.68 -0.94 -5.62
C ALA A 327 15.34 -0.69 -6.33
N ASN A 328 15.32 0.27 -7.24
CA ASN A 328 14.16 0.48 -8.11
C ASN A 328 14.02 -0.62 -9.17
N THR A 329 15.14 -1.06 -9.73
CA THR A 329 15.20 -2.17 -10.71
C THR A 329 16.26 -3.21 -10.31
N PRO A 330 16.07 -4.50 -10.66
CA PRO A 330 17.02 -5.57 -10.34
C PRO A 330 18.39 -5.42 -11.02
N SER A 331 18.51 -4.58 -12.04
CA SER A 331 19.75 -4.31 -12.79
C SER A 331 20.66 -3.29 -12.10
N GLN A 332 20.17 -2.53 -11.12
CA GLN A 332 20.97 -1.55 -10.40
C GLN A 332 22.07 -2.25 -9.58
N LYS A 333 23.25 -1.63 -9.60
CA LYS A 333 24.39 -2.12 -8.83
C LYS A 333 24.20 -1.87 -7.34
N LEU A 334 24.51 -2.89 -6.56
CA LEU A 334 24.37 -2.90 -5.11
C LEU A 334 25.72 -3.00 -4.43
N THR A 335 25.77 -2.45 -3.23
CA THR A 335 26.87 -2.68 -2.28
C THR A 335 26.29 -3.11 -0.94
N ALA A 336 26.97 -4.02 -0.25
CA ALA A 336 26.52 -4.52 1.03
C ALA A 336 27.69 -4.74 1.99
N ARG A 337 27.40 -4.77 3.27
CA ARG A 337 28.36 -5.11 4.32
C ARG A 337 27.70 -5.83 5.49
N LYS A 338 28.53 -6.62 6.23
CA LYS A 338 28.17 -7.21 7.53
C LYS A 338 29.02 -6.60 8.65
N TYR A 339 28.44 -6.40 9.81
CA TYR A 339 29.12 -5.87 10.99
C TYR A 339 28.32 -6.16 12.26
N VAL A 340 28.91 -5.85 13.42
CA VAL A 340 28.23 -5.96 14.71
C VAL A 340 28.13 -4.56 15.33
N HIS A 341 26.97 -4.24 15.89
CA HIS A 341 26.74 -3.01 16.65
C HIS A 341 25.84 -3.35 17.85
N ASP A 342 26.28 -2.97 19.06
CA ASP A 342 25.55 -3.19 20.33
C ASP A 342 24.99 -4.63 20.50
N GLY A 343 25.78 -5.64 20.10
CA GLY A 343 25.37 -7.04 20.18
C GLY A 343 24.40 -7.51 19.08
N LEU A 344 24.03 -6.64 18.14
CA LEU A 344 23.30 -7.00 16.94
C LEU A 344 24.26 -7.28 15.79
N LEU A 345 24.16 -8.47 15.23
CA LEU A 345 24.77 -8.82 13.95
C LEU A 345 23.92 -8.17 12.86
N THR A 346 24.51 -7.37 11.98
CA THR A 346 23.78 -6.53 11.01
C THR A 346 24.31 -6.74 9.59
N LEU A 347 23.40 -6.95 8.67
CA LEU A 347 23.60 -6.86 7.22
C LEU A 347 22.98 -5.55 6.72
N LYS A 348 23.70 -4.83 5.86
CA LYS A 348 23.26 -3.57 5.27
C LYS A 348 23.48 -3.60 3.77
N VAL A 349 22.50 -3.19 2.96
CA VAL A 349 22.57 -3.12 1.50
C VAL A 349 21.95 -1.83 0.98
N GLY A 350 22.49 -1.29 -0.09
CA GLY A 350 21.95 -0.15 -0.86
C GLY A 350 22.51 -0.14 -2.27
N THR A 351 21.94 0.73 -3.12
CA THR A 351 22.53 0.96 -4.46
C THR A 351 23.89 1.62 -4.35
N THR A 352 24.77 1.33 -5.29
CA THR A 352 26.12 1.95 -5.34
C THR A 352 26.03 3.46 -5.61
N ASP A 353 25.13 3.87 -6.48
CA ASP A 353 25.06 5.25 -6.98
C ASP A 353 24.27 6.19 -6.03
N GLN A 354 23.38 5.65 -5.19
CA GLN A 354 22.57 6.44 -4.22
C GLN A 354 21.91 7.69 -4.84
N PRO A 355 20.99 7.53 -5.83
CA PRO A 355 20.38 8.68 -6.53
C PRO A 355 19.26 9.32 -5.68
N VAL A 356 19.64 10.02 -4.61
CA VAL A 356 18.73 10.55 -3.58
C VAL A 356 17.74 11.54 -4.18
N LEU A 357 16.44 11.21 -4.13
CA LEU A 357 15.35 12.07 -4.61
C LEU A 357 15.48 12.50 -6.10
N GLU A 358 16.18 11.73 -6.93
CA GLU A 358 16.39 12.08 -8.35
C GLU A 358 15.22 11.68 -9.24
N LYS A 359 14.45 10.64 -8.86
CA LYS A 359 13.33 10.14 -9.64
C LYS A 359 12.01 10.45 -8.95
N LYS A 360 10.96 10.61 -9.76
CA LYS A 360 9.58 10.78 -9.28
C LYS A 360 8.63 9.97 -10.16
N GLY A 361 7.53 9.51 -9.59
CA GLY A 361 6.51 8.77 -10.34
C GLY A 361 5.75 7.76 -9.50
N ASP A 362 4.77 7.13 -10.11
CA ASP A 362 3.93 6.14 -9.44
C ASP A 362 4.67 4.81 -9.24
N ASP A 363 5.15 4.19 -10.32
CA ASP A 363 5.79 2.87 -10.28
C ASP A 363 7.28 2.95 -9.91
N LEU A 364 7.58 3.67 -8.83
CA LEU A 364 8.94 3.76 -8.30
C LEU A 364 9.05 3.02 -6.96
N ARG A 365 10.20 2.37 -6.80
CA ARG A 365 10.71 1.84 -5.53
C ARG A 365 11.92 2.67 -5.14
N VAL A 366 12.20 2.71 -3.86
CA VAL A 366 13.37 3.43 -3.36
C VAL A 366 14.66 2.83 -3.91
N ASP A 367 15.57 3.68 -4.41
CA ASP A 367 16.90 3.28 -4.90
C ASP A 367 18.04 4.11 -4.28
N TRP A 368 17.75 4.72 -3.15
CA TRP A 368 18.70 5.39 -2.26
C TRP A 368 18.46 4.95 -0.82
N GLY A 369 19.34 5.31 0.09
CA GLY A 369 19.31 4.81 1.45
C GLY A 369 19.73 3.34 1.55
N HIS A 370 19.33 2.67 2.61
CA HIS A 370 19.80 1.32 2.88
C HIS A 370 18.74 0.45 3.55
N PHE A 371 18.66 -0.79 3.14
CA PHE A 371 17.93 -1.85 3.80
C PHE A 371 18.84 -2.60 4.78
N TYR A 372 18.28 -2.98 5.93
CA TYR A 372 19.00 -3.66 7.01
C TYR A 372 18.29 -4.96 7.40
N VAL A 373 19.09 -5.98 7.69
CA VAL A 373 18.65 -7.18 8.42
C VAL A 373 19.54 -7.29 9.64
N ALA A 374 18.96 -7.21 10.84
CA ALA A 374 19.69 -7.35 12.10
C ALA A 374 19.10 -8.46 12.97
N SER A 375 19.96 -9.10 13.76
CA SER A 375 19.56 -10.14 14.74
C SER A 375 20.53 -10.12 15.93
N PRO A 376 20.10 -10.58 17.13
CA PRO A 376 21.02 -10.82 18.21
C PRO A 376 22.18 -11.70 17.75
N SER A 377 23.41 -11.36 18.15
CA SER A 377 24.62 -12.05 17.66
C SER A 377 24.79 -13.48 18.21
N GLN A 378 23.99 -13.86 19.20
CA GLN A 378 24.06 -15.17 19.83
C GLN A 378 23.43 -16.24 18.92
N ASN A 379 24.18 -17.27 18.55
CA ASN A 379 23.74 -18.39 17.70
C ASN A 379 23.23 -17.97 16.32
N VAL A 380 23.71 -16.83 15.79
CA VAL A 380 23.33 -16.31 14.48
C VAL A 380 24.57 -16.16 13.59
N ILE A 381 24.43 -16.52 12.33
CA ILE A 381 25.47 -16.36 11.30
C ILE A 381 24.90 -15.47 10.18
N HIS A 382 25.69 -14.47 9.77
CA HIS A 382 25.40 -13.64 8.61
C HIS A 382 26.43 -13.83 7.51
N TYR A 383 25.96 -13.93 6.25
CA TYR A 383 26.83 -13.88 5.07
C TYR A 383 26.12 -13.22 3.89
N ILE A 384 26.92 -12.76 2.92
CA ILE A 384 26.43 -12.13 1.69
C ILE A 384 26.78 -13.06 0.54
N SER A 385 25.86 -13.28 -0.39
CA SER A 385 26.06 -14.12 -1.55
C SER A 385 25.30 -13.59 -2.77
N ASP A 386 25.56 -14.15 -3.93
CA ASP A 386 24.63 -14.06 -5.04
C ASP A 386 23.45 -15.02 -4.85
N SER A 387 22.41 -14.85 -5.66
CA SER A 387 21.18 -15.67 -5.59
C SER A 387 21.44 -17.16 -5.84
N LYS A 388 22.53 -17.53 -6.60
CA LYS A 388 22.85 -18.94 -6.88
C LYS A 388 23.45 -19.61 -5.66
N ASN A 389 24.16 -18.86 -4.84
CA ASN A 389 24.93 -19.36 -3.71
C ASN A 389 24.23 -19.12 -2.37
N SER A 390 22.98 -18.61 -2.37
CA SER A 390 22.26 -18.21 -1.17
C SER A 390 22.07 -19.34 -0.14
N LEU A 391 21.85 -20.57 -0.59
CA LEU A 391 21.65 -21.71 0.31
C LEU A 391 22.93 -22.50 0.64
N ILE A 392 24.05 -22.22 0.01
CA ILE A 392 25.29 -23.03 0.18
C ILE A 392 25.76 -23.01 1.65
N GLY A 393 25.73 -21.84 2.31
CA GLY A 393 26.12 -21.72 3.70
C GLY A 393 25.10 -22.32 4.69
N PHE A 394 23.86 -22.56 4.26
CA PHE A 394 22.82 -23.17 5.09
C PHE A 394 22.77 -24.70 4.95
N VAL A 395 22.90 -25.21 3.72
CA VAL A 395 22.83 -26.64 3.41
C VAL A 395 24.18 -27.33 3.61
N GLY A 396 25.30 -26.60 3.49
CA GLY A 396 26.66 -27.09 3.60
C GLY A 396 27.36 -26.65 4.88
N ASP A 397 28.67 -26.46 4.78
CA ASP A 397 29.49 -25.95 5.89
C ASP A 397 29.19 -24.49 6.16
N THR A 398 28.89 -24.14 7.41
CA THR A 398 28.60 -22.79 7.88
C THR A 398 29.77 -21.80 7.78
N SER A 399 30.92 -22.26 7.31
CA SER A 399 32.12 -21.44 7.07
C SER A 399 32.12 -20.69 5.74
N PHE A 400 30.99 -20.71 4.97
CA PHE A 400 30.94 -20.05 3.68
C PHE A 400 31.07 -18.51 3.84
N GLU A 401 32.18 -18.00 3.37
CA GLU A 401 32.43 -16.58 3.13
C GLU A 401 32.74 -16.38 1.63
N SER A 402 32.02 -15.51 0.98
CA SER A 402 32.40 -15.08 -0.36
C SER A 402 33.32 -13.87 -0.25
N ASP A 403 34.50 -13.96 -0.85
CA ASP A 403 35.43 -12.83 -0.95
C ASP A 403 34.94 -11.72 -1.89
N VAL A 404 33.90 -12.01 -2.66
CA VAL A 404 33.34 -11.08 -3.66
C VAL A 404 31.87 -10.82 -3.36
N ILE A 405 31.55 -9.55 -3.08
CA ILE A 405 30.18 -9.06 -2.95
C ILE A 405 29.62 -8.89 -4.36
N PRO A 406 28.53 -9.59 -4.73
CA PRO A 406 27.94 -9.45 -6.06
C PRO A 406 27.31 -8.06 -6.23
N GLU A 407 27.55 -7.42 -7.38
CA GLU A 407 26.98 -6.11 -7.68
C GLU A 407 25.48 -6.18 -8.03
N THR A 408 24.96 -7.35 -8.44
CA THR A 408 23.55 -7.59 -8.77
C THR A 408 23.12 -8.97 -8.29
N GLY A 409 21.82 -9.16 -8.05
CA GLY A 409 21.30 -10.44 -7.54
C GLY A 409 21.82 -10.79 -6.14
N LEU A 410 22.18 -9.78 -5.36
CA LEU A 410 22.71 -9.91 -4.01
C LEU A 410 21.64 -10.40 -3.03
N ILE A 411 22.04 -11.40 -2.21
CA ILE A 411 21.20 -11.90 -1.10
C ILE A 411 21.95 -11.70 0.22
N MET A 412 21.25 -11.12 1.16
CA MET A 412 21.65 -11.07 2.57
C MET A 412 21.11 -12.30 3.28
N ASN A 413 22.00 -13.12 3.80
CA ASN A 413 21.66 -14.42 4.38
C ASN A 413 21.87 -14.39 5.90
N THR A 414 20.87 -14.86 6.64
CA THR A 414 20.92 -15.00 8.09
C THR A 414 20.52 -16.42 8.46
N ILE A 415 21.29 -17.07 9.31
CA ILE A 415 20.99 -18.38 9.90
C ILE A 415 20.91 -18.21 11.41
N ALA A 416 19.80 -18.56 12.01
CA ALA A 416 19.61 -18.65 13.45
C ALA A 416 19.57 -20.12 13.87
N ASP A 417 20.45 -20.52 14.78
CA ASP A 417 20.47 -21.88 15.33
C ASP A 417 19.72 -21.92 16.66
N LEU A 418 18.55 -22.56 16.66
CA LEU A 418 17.72 -22.74 17.86
C LEU A 418 18.18 -23.93 18.73
N GLY A 419 19.15 -24.72 18.24
CA GLY A 419 19.66 -25.90 18.93
C GLY A 419 18.65 -27.06 18.97
N GLU A 420 18.75 -27.87 20.04
CA GLU A 420 17.76 -28.92 20.33
C GLU A 420 16.60 -28.33 21.12
N ILE A 421 15.41 -28.31 20.51
CA ILE A 421 14.18 -27.88 21.19
C ILE A 421 13.41 -29.07 21.73
N GLU A 422 12.99 -28.99 23.00
CA GLU A 422 12.16 -30.01 23.67
C GLU A 422 10.72 -29.51 23.82
N SER A 423 10.52 -28.21 24.01
CA SER A 423 9.23 -27.55 24.08
C SER A 423 9.10 -26.48 22.99
N SER A 424 9.72 -25.32 23.19
CA SER A 424 9.72 -24.24 22.22
C SER A 424 11.00 -23.43 22.24
N ALA A 425 11.34 -22.82 21.10
CA ALA A 425 12.37 -21.79 20.98
C ALA A 425 11.98 -20.79 19.88
N ASP A 426 12.54 -19.60 19.96
CA ASP A 426 12.26 -18.52 19.00
C ASP A 426 13.54 -17.80 18.55
N CYS A 427 13.45 -17.19 17.39
CA CYS A 427 14.43 -16.22 16.90
C CYS A 427 13.73 -14.98 16.35
N ILE A 428 14.48 -13.88 16.33
CA ILE A 428 14.01 -12.57 15.89
C ILE A 428 14.94 -11.98 14.83
N PHE A 429 14.32 -11.43 13.79
CA PHE A 429 14.96 -10.66 12.73
C PHE A 429 14.33 -9.28 12.67
N LEU A 430 15.15 -8.24 12.70
CA LEU A 430 14.74 -6.85 12.51
C LEU A 430 14.97 -6.48 11.04
N LEU A 431 13.91 -6.13 10.34
CA LEU A 431 13.94 -5.67 8.95
C LEU A 431 13.73 -4.16 8.94
N GLY A 432 14.73 -3.40 8.56
CA GLY A 432 14.69 -1.94 8.64
C GLY A 432 15.13 -1.25 7.35
N TYR A 433 14.62 -0.03 7.13
CA TYR A 433 15.04 0.80 6.00
C TYR A 433 15.32 2.25 6.42
N ASP A 434 16.51 2.73 6.13
CA ASP A 434 16.90 4.13 6.33
C ASP A 434 17.00 4.84 4.97
N GLU A 435 16.02 5.68 4.68
CA GLU A 435 16.00 6.49 3.44
C GLU A 435 17.03 7.64 3.47
N GLY A 436 17.46 8.07 4.67
CA GLY A 436 18.30 9.26 4.82
C GLY A 436 17.54 10.57 4.58
N GLU A 437 17.04 10.75 3.37
CA GLU A 437 16.15 11.84 2.93
C GLU A 437 14.88 11.23 2.35
N SER A 438 13.70 11.76 2.65
CA SER A 438 12.40 11.17 2.26
C SER A 438 11.66 11.96 1.19
N VAL A 439 11.68 13.29 1.26
CA VAL A 439 10.88 14.16 0.38
C VAL A 439 11.65 15.43 0.03
N ASN A 440 11.57 15.87 -1.22
CA ASN A 440 11.94 17.23 -1.60
C ASN A 440 10.70 18.13 -1.45
N TYR A 441 10.69 18.97 -0.42
CA TYR A 441 9.58 19.87 -0.10
C TYR A 441 9.95 21.31 -0.47
N PHE A 442 9.40 21.81 -1.57
CA PHE A 442 9.69 23.14 -2.13
C PHE A 442 11.19 23.49 -2.22
N GLY A 443 11.99 22.51 -2.66
CA GLY A 443 13.43 22.66 -2.85
C GLY A 443 14.28 22.36 -1.62
N GLN A 444 13.67 21.91 -0.52
CA GLN A 444 14.36 21.47 0.68
C GLN A 444 14.19 19.96 0.86
N SER A 445 15.28 19.23 1.01
CA SER A 445 15.23 17.80 1.35
C SER A 445 14.86 17.62 2.81
N LEU A 446 13.77 16.88 3.05
CA LEU A 446 13.28 16.57 4.40
C LEU A 446 13.67 15.16 4.81
N LYS A 447 14.15 15.03 6.04
CA LYS A 447 14.51 13.74 6.62
C LYS A 447 13.30 13.02 7.18
N PRO A 448 13.32 11.68 7.20
CA PRO A 448 12.27 10.91 7.87
C PRO A 448 12.23 11.25 9.37
N TRP A 449 11.04 11.23 9.95
CA TRP A 449 10.78 11.67 11.34
C TRP A 449 11.66 11.01 12.38
N HIS A 450 12.00 9.71 12.23
CA HIS A 450 12.84 8.99 13.20
C HIS A 450 14.24 9.60 13.38
N LYS A 451 14.74 10.38 12.42
CA LYS A 451 16.03 11.09 12.53
C LYS A 451 16.05 12.16 13.66
N LYS A 452 14.89 12.51 14.19
CA LYS A 452 14.79 13.40 15.38
C LYS A 452 15.14 12.65 16.66
N GLU A 453 14.94 11.34 16.70
CA GLU A 453 15.02 10.52 17.91
C GLU A 453 16.37 9.82 18.06
N THR A 454 17.06 9.54 16.95
CA THR A 454 18.32 8.78 16.96
C THR A 454 19.37 9.38 16.04
N ALA A 455 20.63 9.35 16.49
CA ALA A 455 21.76 9.88 15.72
C ALA A 455 22.14 8.97 14.52
N SER A 456 21.85 7.67 14.61
CA SER A 456 22.14 6.70 13.54
C SER A 456 21.05 5.64 13.47
N PHE A 457 20.96 4.97 12.32
CA PHE A 457 20.04 3.85 12.16
C PHE A 457 20.46 2.61 12.98
N ASP A 458 21.77 2.42 13.20
CA ASP A 458 22.28 1.36 14.08
C ASP A 458 21.78 1.54 15.52
N GLN A 459 21.81 2.78 16.03
CA GLN A 459 21.23 3.10 17.33
C GLN A 459 19.71 2.86 17.37
N LEU A 460 18.99 3.18 16.29
CA LEU A 460 17.55 2.91 16.17
C LEU A 460 17.28 1.40 16.25
N LEU A 461 18.05 0.56 15.54
CA LEU A 461 17.94 -0.90 15.62
C LEU A 461 18.22 -1.43 17.03
N SER A 462 19.25 -0.86 17.71
CA SER A 462 19.57 -1.22 19.10
C SER A 462 18.40 -0.89 20.03
N HIS A 463 17.80 0.29 19.91
CA HIS A 463 16.60 0.68 20.68
C HIS A 463 15.41 -0.23 20.36
N ALA A 464 15.16 -0.50 19.07
CA ALA A 464 14.06 -1.35 18.65
C ALA A 464 14.18 -2.79 19.20
N TYR A 465 15.41 -3.30 19.29
CA TYR A 465 15.63 -4.61 19.93
C TYR A 465 15.49 -4.54 21.46
N ALA A 466 16.01 -3.50 22.11
CA ALA A 466 15.98 -3.35 23.55
C ALA A 466 14.55 -3.20 24.11
N ASP A 467 13.68 -2.49 23.42
CA ASP A 467 12.28 -2.26 23.82
C ASP A 467 11.27 -3.21 23.16
N TYR A 468 11.76 -4.28 22.50
CA TYR A 468 10.91 -5.23 21.76
C TYR A 468 9.72 -5.76 22.58
N GLY A 469 9.96 -6.15 23.84
CA GLY A 469 8.91 -6.70 24.71
C GLY A 469 7.80 -5.69 24.98
N ASP A 470 8.17 -4.46 25.35
CA ASP A 470 7.23 -3.36 25.60
C ASP A 470 6.43 -3.01 24.31
N VAL A 471 7.12 -2.94 23.19
CA VAL A 471 6.46 -2.67 21.90
C VAL A 471 5.45 -3.75 21.54
N MET A 472 5.76 -5.04 21.78
CA MET A 472 4.82 -6.15 21.50
C MET A 472 3.58 -6.10 22.41
N ASP A 473 3.73 -5.77 23.69
CA ASP A 473 2.60 -5.61 24.61
C ASP A 473 1.69 -4.43 24.19
N ARG A 474 2.29 -3.33 23.74
CA ARG A 474 1.56 -2.17 23.22
C ARG A 474 0.86 -2.48 21.90
N VAL A 475 1.50 -3.20 20.98
CA VAL A 475 0.91 -3.69 19.73
C VAL A 475 -0.32 -4.55 20.04
N LYS A 476 -0.20 -5.53 20.94
CA LYS A 476 -1.33 -6.38 21.34
C LYS A 476 -2.48 -5.56 21.92
N THR A 477 -2.18 -4.60 22.76
CA THR A 477 -3.17 -3.70 23.37
C THR A 477 -3.90 -2.87 22.32
N PHE A 478 -3.16 -2.26 21.41
CA PHE A 478 -3.71 -1.44 20.33
C PHE A 478 -4.56 -2.29 19.36
N ASP A 479 -4.05 -3.42 18.93
CA ASP A 479 -4.75 -4.33 18.01
C ASP A 479 -6.09 -4.82 18.61
N THR A 480 -6.06 -5.15 19.91
CA THR A 480 -7.28 -5.54 20.63
C THR A 480 -8.27 -4.37 20.72
N LYS A 481 -7.77 -3.17 21.05
CA LYS A 481 -8.62 -1.98 21.13
C LYS A 481 -9.26 -1.68 19.79
N LEU A 482 -8.47 -1.59 18.70
CA LEU A 482 -8.99 -1.29 17.36
C LEU A 482 -10.06 -2.29 16.92
N TYR A 483 -9.80 -3.60 17.13
CA TYR A 483 -10.76 -4.62 16.76
C TYR A 483 -12.07 -4.49 17.55
N ASN A 484 -11.99 -4.25 18.85
CA ASN A 484 -13.18 -4.12 19.72
C ASN A 484 -13.98 -2.85 19.42
N ASP A 485 -13.30 -1.72 19.21
CA ASP A 485 -13.94 -0.45 18.81
C ASP A 485 -14.70 -0.63 17.48
N ALA A 486 -14.08 -1.29 16.50
CA ALA A 486 -14.73 -1.57 15.22
C ALA A 486 -15.86 -2.60 15.34
N LEU A 487 -15.70 -3.62 16.19
CA LEU A 487 -16.73 -4.63 16.48
C LEU A 487 -17.98 -3.99 17.10
N GLU A 488 -17.79 -3.09 18.05
CA GLU A 488 -18.87 -2.32 18.69
C GLU A 488 -19.57 -1.40 17.68
N ALA A 489 -18.82 -0.71 16.83
CA ALA A 489 -19.37 0.23 15.86
C ALA A 489 -20.16 -0.43 14.72
N GLY A 490 -19.74 -1.59 14.20
CA GLY A 490 -20.33 -2.15 12.99
C GLY A 490 -20.34 -3.68 12.88
N GLY A 491 -20.01 -4.39 13.96
CA GLY A 491 -20.00 -5.85 14.00
C GLY A 491 -18.76 -6.49 13.37
N LYS A 492 -18.69 -7.84 13.41
CA LYS A 492 -17.50 -8.62 13.06
C LYS A 492 -16.96 -8.34 11.65
N LYS A 493 -17.83 -8.33 10.63
CA LYS A 493 -17.42 -8.11 9.24
C LYS A 493 -16.82 -6.72 9.04
N TYR A 494 -17.37 -5.72 9.71
CA TYR A 494 -16.85 -4.38 9.71
C TYR A 494 -15.48 -4.29 10.41
N ALA A 495 -15.32 -4.94 11.56
CA ALA A 495 -14.02 -5.03 12.25
C ALA A 495 -12.95 -5.70 11.37
N ASP A 496 -13.29 -6.78 10.68
CA ASP A 496 -12.41 -7.44 9.71
C ASP A 496 -11.94 -6.48 8.60
N LEU A 497 -12.84 -5.65 8.06
CA LEU A 497 -12.51 -4.63 7.05
C LEU A 497 -11.57 -3.55 7.61
N CYS A 498 -11.82 -3.05 8.82
CA CYS A 498 -10.95 -2.08 9.48
C CYS A 498 -9.53 -2.64 9.70
N VAL A 499 -9.41 -3.91 10.10
CA VAL A 499 -8.11 -4.59 10.24
C VAL A 499 -7.34 -4.67 8.92
N ILE A 500 -8.00 -5.04 7.82
CA ILE A 500 -7.36 -5.07 6.49
C ILE A 500 -6.90 -3.68 6.07
N ALA A 501 -7.73 -2.66 6.31
CA ALA A 501 -7.50 -1.29 5.85
C ALA A 501 -6.35 -0.60 6.61
N TYR A 502 -6.15 -0.90 7.89
CA TYR A 502 -5.29 -0.13 8.79
C TYR A 502 -3.88 0.06 8.27
N ARG A 503 -3.14 -1.04 8.07
CA ARG A 503 -1.74 -0.95 7.60
C ARG A 503 -1.62 -0.37 6.19
N GLN A 504 -2.57 -0.69 5.31
CA GLN A 504 -2.56 -0.17 3.95
C GLN A 504 -2.74 1.35 3.92
N ALA A 505 -3.70 1.88 4.67
CA ALA A 505 -3.95 3.32 4.72
C ALA A 505 -2.71 4.09 5.21
N ILE A 506 -2.06 3.59 6.25
CA ILE A 506 -0.87 4.22 6.84
C ILE A 506 0.35 4.11 5.92
N ALA A 507 0.60 2.94 5.34
CA ALA A 507 1.76 2.68 4.50
C ALA A 507 1.77 3.43 3.15
N ALA A 508 0.70 4.15 2.83
CA ALA A 508 0.66 5.06 1.69
C ALA A 508 1.12 6.50 2.02
N HIS A 509 1.65 6.72 3.23
CA HIS A 509 2.11 8.03 3.69
C HIS A 509 3.57 8.01 4.11
N VAL A 510 4.20 9.19 4.07
CA VAL A 510 5.50 9.46 4.66
C VAL A 510 5.37 10.53 5.73
N LEU A 511 6.01 10.30 6.89
CA LEU A 511 6.03 11.24 8.02
C LEU A 511 7.36 11.98 8.07
N VAL A 512 7.29 13.31 7.91
CA VAL A 512 8.45 14.22 7.98
C VAL A 512 8.09 15.47 8.76
N GLU A 513 9.09 16.30 9.09
CA GLU A 513 8.89 17.61 9.69
C GLU A 513 9.09 18.72 8.67
N SER A 514 8.18 19.69 8.63
CA SER A 514 8.33 20.88 7.78
C SER A 514 9.49 21.76 8.27
N PRO A 515 9.99 22.67 7.42
CA PRO A 515 10.99 23.67 7.86
C PRO A 515 10.51 24.61 8.99
N LYS A 516 9.20 24.64 9.25
CA LYS A 516 8.58 25.40 10.33
C LYS A 516 8.36 24.57 11.61
N GLY A 517 8.77 23.30 11.63
CA GLY A 517 8.59 22.39 12.76
C GLY A 517 7.20 21.73 12.84
N GLU A 518 6.40 21.81 11.78
CA GLU A 518 5.07 21.22 11.73
C GLU A 518 5.15 19.79 11.22
N ILE A 519 4.23 18.95 11.64
CA ILE A 519 4.05 17.60 11.07
C ILE A 519 3.63 17.75 9.61
N LEU A 520 4.31 17.02 8.72
CA LEU A 520 3.87 16.72 7.37
C LEU A 520 3.69 15.19 7.26
N PHE A 521 2.48 14.79 6.90
CA PHE A 521 2.10 13.40 6.70
C PHE A 521 1.58 13.23 5.30
N LEU A 522 2.52 13.10 4.35
CA LEU A 522 2.27 13.26 2.94
C LEU A 522 1.92 11.93 2.29
N SER A 523 0.75 11.83 1.68
CA SER A 523 0.33 10.65 0.94
C SER A 523 1.09 10.52 -0.39
N LYS A 524 1.29 9.27 -0.85
CA LYS A 524 1.53 8.96 -2.25
C LYS A 524 0.25 8.35 -2.83
N GLU A 525 -0.23 8.86 -3.93
CA GLU A 525 -1.33 8.28 -4.68
C GLU A 525 -0.87 7.04 -5.45
N ASN A 526 -0.79 5.92 -4.72
CA ASN A 526 -0.30 4.65 -5.23
C ASN A 526 -1.19 4.09 -6.34
N ASN A 527 -0.59 3.51 -7.37
CA ASN A 527 -1.24 2.84 -8.50
C ASN A 527 -2.28 3.73 -9.21
N SER A 528 -1.93 4.98 -9.40
CA SER A 528 -2.68 5.98 -10.13
C SER A 528 -1.69 6.88 -10.88
N ASN A 529 -1.54 8.14 -10.50
CA ASN A 529 -0.61 9.09 -11.12
C ASN A 529 0.66 9.36 -10.28
N GLY A 530 0.74 8.83 -9.05
CA GLY A 530 1.84 9.02 -8.12
C GLY A 530 1.93 10.43 -7.51
N SER A 531 0.86 11.21 -7.52
CA SER A 531 0.82 12.53 -6.88
C SER A 531 1.16 12.43 -5.39
N ILE A 532 1.83 13.47 -4.85
CA ILE A 532 2.13 13.60 -3.44
C ILE A 532 1.16 14.56 -2.78
N ASN A 533 0.59 14.12 -1.64
CA ASN A 533 -0.33 14.91 -0.81
C ASN A 533 -1.59 15.36 -1.56
N THR A 534 -2.19 14.45 -2.33
CA THR A 534 -3.41 14.67 -3.09
C THR A 534 -4.59 14.90 -2.13
N VAL A 535 -5.31 16.01 -2.31
CA VAL A 535 -6.36 16.44 -1.38
C VAL A 535 -7.60 15.54 -1.45
N ASP A 536 -8.02 15.12 -2.65
CA ASP A 536 -9.14 14.21 -2.84
C ASP A 536 -8.84 12.75 -2.43
N VAL A 537 -7.56 12.40 -2.22
CA VAL A 537 -7.11 11.16 -1.57
C VAL A 537 -7.07 11.32 -0.04
N THR A 538 -6.68 12.50 0.44
CA THR A 538 -6.67 12.85 1.87
C THR A 538 -8.08 12.78 2.46
N TYR A 539 -9.09 13.27 1.73
CA TYR A 539 -10.48 13.34 2.19
C TYR A 539 -11.06 11.97 2.56
N PRO A 540 -11.05 10.95 1.70
CA PRO A 540 -11.50 9.62 2.09
C PRO A 540 -10.60 8.93 3.12
N SER A 541 -9.31 9.26 3.21
CA SER A 541 -8.40 8.65 4.17
C SER A 541 -8.58 9.16 5.60
N ALA A 542 -9.13 10.36 5.76
CA ALA A 542 -9.17 11.11 7.01
C ALA A 542 -9.83 10.42 8.21
N PRO A 543 -10.92 9.62 8.07
CA PRO A 543 -11.61 9.03 9.22
C PRO A 543 -10.70 8.23 10.15
N LEU A 544 -9.76 7.45 9.61
CA LEU A 544 -8.78 6.70 10.42
C LEU A 544 -7.99 7.63 11.35
N PHE A 545 -7.51 8.73 10.81
CA PHE A 545 -6.66 9.66 11.55
C PHE A 545 -7.47 10.52 12.53
N LEU A 546 -8.70 10.89 12.20
CA LEU A 546 -9.62 11.56 13.13
C LEU A 546 -9.92 10.68 14.36
N VAL A 547 -10.07 9.37 14.17
CA VAL A 547 -10.35 8.43 15.27
C VAL A 547 -9.16 8.28 16.20
N TYR A 548 -7.91 8.19 15.67
CA TYR A 548 -6.75 7.80 16.47
C TYR A 548 -5.72 8.91 16.69
N ASN A 549 -5.49 9.80 15.72
CA ASN A 549 -4.52 10.88 15.85
C ASN A 549 -4.83 12.05 14.89
N PRO A 550 -5.65 13.04 15.29
CA PRO A 550 -5.96 14.21 14.47
C PRO A 550 -4.74 15.05 14.04
N ASP A 551 -3.62 15.00 14.77
CA ASP A 551 -2.39 15.70 14.38
C ASP A 551 -1.79 15.16 13.07
N LEU A 552 -1.96 13.86 12.78
CA LEU A 552 -1.58 13.32 11.49
C LEU A 552 -2.47 13.87 10.36
N LEU A 553 -3.76 14.04 10.60
CA LEU A 553 -4.63 14.71 9.61
C LEU A 553 -4.23 16.17 9.39
N LYS A 554 -3.89 16.93 10.44
CA LYS A 554 -3.29 18.27 10.25
C LYS A 554 -2.04 18.20 9.39
N GLY A 555 -1.19 17.18 9.61
CA GLY A 555 -0.01 16.92 8.80
C GLY A 555 -0.32 16.66 7.32
N MET A 556 -1.48 16.09 7.00
CA MET A 556 -1.94 15.91 5.62
C MET A 556 -2.44 17.24 5.00
N LEU A 557 -2.93 18.18 5.81
CA LEU A 557 -3.45 19.47 5.33
C LEU A 557 -2.40 20.57 5.30
N ASN A 558 -1.40 20.54 6.20
CA ASN A 558 -0.41 21.60 6.38
C ASN A 558 0.33 21.97 5.08
N GLY A 559 0.67 20.98 4.25
CA GLY A 559 1.36 21.22 2.99
C GLY A 559 0.52 22.04 1.99
N ILE A 560 -0.78 21.79 1.91
CA ILE A 560 -1.72 22.50 1.04
C ILE A 560 -1.95 23.94 1.55
N PHE A 561 -2.08 24.13 2.87
CA PHE A 561 -2.15 25.47 3.46
C PHE A 561 -0.86 26.26 3.17
N GLU A 562 0.32 25.68 3.42
CA GLU A 562 1.61 26.32 3.11
C GLU A 562 1.70 26.73 1.63
N TYR A 563 1.29 25.85 0.72
CA TYR A 563 1.33 26.15 -0.72
C TYR A 563 0.42 27.32 -1.08
N SER A 564 -0.78 27.36 -0.51
CA SER A 564 -1.75 28.43 -0.75
C SER A 564 -1.32 29.76 -0.10
N GLU A 565 -0.82 29.74 1.12
CA GLU A 565 -0.49 30.91 1.93
C GLU A 565 0.87 31.55 1.55
N SER A 566 1.76 30.76 0.96
CA SER A 566 3.06 31.24 0.50
C SER A 566 3.02 32.14 -0.76
N GLY A 567 1.85 32.26 -1.38
CA GLY A 567 1.66 32.98 -2.64
C GLY A 567 2.18 32.25 -3.88
N ARG A 568 2.64 30.99 -3.74
CA ARG A 568 2.97 30.12 -4.89
C ARG A 568 1.72 29.68 -5.62
N TRP A 569 0.65 29.34 -4.89
CA TRP A 569 -0.68 29.08 -5.43
C TRP A 569 -1.55 30.33 -5.34
N LYS A 570 -2.15 30.76 -6.45
CA LYS A 570 -2.85 32.04 -6.55
C LYS A 570 -4.34 31.93 -6.85
N LYS A 571 -4.85 30.68 -7.03
CA LYS A 571 -6.25 30.45 -7.33
C LYS A 571 -7.10 30.55 -6.03
N PRO A 572 -8.39 30.89 -6.11
CA PRO A 572 -9.24 31.08 -4.93
C PRO A 572 -9.79 29.76 -4.34
N PHE A 573 -9.14 28.67 -4.63
CA PHE A 573 -9.42 27.30 -4.16
C PHE A 573 -8.10 26.55 -3.97
N PRO A 574 -8.07 25.43 -3.21
CA PRO A 574 -6.87 24.65 -2.97
C PRO A 574 -6.30 23.99 -4.24
N ALA A 575 -5.02 23.73 -4.23
CA ALA A 575 -4.39 22.87 -5.23
C ALA A 575 -4.82 21.41 -5.02
N HIS A 576 -4.85 20.61 -6.09
CA HIS A 576 -5.14 19.20 -6.06
C HIS A 576 -4.04 18.39 -5.32
N ASP A 577 -2.77 18.71 -5.56
CA ASP A 577 -1.59 18.02 -5.02
C ASP A 577 -0.42 18.97 -4.81
N LEU A 578 0.67 18.46 -4.25
CA LEU A 578 1.93 19.19 -4.09
C LEU A 578 3.01 18.77 -5.09
N GLY A 579 2.74 17.88 -6.02
CA GLY A 579 3.72 17.38 -6.98
C GLY A 579 3.60 15.90 -7.26
N THR A 580 4.66 15.32 -7.81
CA THR A 580 4.78 13.86 -8.02
C THR A 580 5.77 13.28 -7.02
N TYR A 581 5.38 12.25 -6.27
CA TYR A 581 6.17 11.63 -5.21
C TYR A 581 7.57 11.18 -5.70
N PRO A 582 8.66 11.45 -4.96
CA PRO A 582 8.75 12.13 -3.67
C PRO A 582 9.03 13.65 -3.76
N ILE A 583 8.72 14.30 -4.88
CA ILE A 583 9.02 15.71 -5.18
C ILE A 583 7.76 16.56 -4.97
N ALA A 584 7.70 17.27 -3.84
CA ALA A 584 6.58 18.14 -3.46
C ALA A 584 6.95 19.62 -3.70
N THR A 585 6.81 20.09 -4.96
CA THR A 585 7.22 21.44 -5.38
C THR A 585 6.10 22.25 -6.01
N GLY A 586 4.87 21.75 -5.98
CA GLY A 586 3.66 22.37 -6.52
C GLY A 586 2.90 21.41 -7.41
N GLN A 587 1.60 21.66 -7.61
CA GLN A 587 0.67 20.80 -8.33
C GLN A 587 1.23 20.35 -9.69
N THR A 588 1.15 19.03 -9.93
CA THR A 588 1.50 18.40 -11.19
C THR A 588 0.31 17.75 -11.89
N TYR A 589 -0.80 17.55 -11.22
CA TYR A 589 -2.04 17.12 -11.86
C TYR A 589 -2.48 18.13 -12.91
N GLY A 590 -2.91 17.63 -14.07
CA GLY A 590 -3.15 18.49 -15.26
C GLY A 590 -4.37 19.39 -15.16
N GLU A 591 -5.29 19.14 -14.23
CA GLU A 591 -6.56 19.82 -14.09
C GLU A 591 -6.81 20.30 -12.66
N ASP A 592 -7.70 21.29 -12.53
CA ASP A 592 -8.18 21.74 -11.21
C ASP A 592 -9.50 21.07 -10.87
N MET A 593 -9.70 20.80 -9.57
CA MET A 593 -10.96 20.32 -9.02
C MET A 593 -11.49 21.32 -7.96
N PRO A 594 -11.88 22.54 -8.37
CA PRO A 594 -12.02 23.67 -7.45
C PRO A 594 -13.09 23.51 -6.38
N VAL A 595 -14.25 22.91 -6.72
CA VAL A 595 -15.33 22.67 -5.75
C VAL A 595 -14.99 21.49 -4.86
N GLU A 596 -14.39 20.45 -5.43
CA GLU A 596 -13.94 19.25 -4.73
C GLU A 596 -12.95 19.59 -3.62
N GLU A 597 -11.84 20.24 -3.97
CA GLU A 597 -10.75 20.48 -3.03
C GLU A 597 -11.09 21.53 -1.98
N ALA A 598 -11.84 22.58 -2.35
CA ALA A 598 -12.33 23.54 -1.38
C ALA A 598 -13.30 22.88 -0.37
N GLY A 599 -14.14 21.97 -0.86
CA GLY A 599 -15.03 21.17 -0.03
C GLY A 599 -14.28 20.29 0.96
N ASN A 600 -13.30 19.53 0.46
CA ASN A 600 -12.46 18.63 1.24
C ASN A 600 -11.75 19.36 2.38
N MET A 601 -11.05 20.45 2.08
CA MET A 601 -10.26 21.18 3.06
C MET A 601 -11.11 21.82 4.16
N LEU A 602 -12.28 22.38 3.83
CA LEU A 602 -13.19 23.01 4.81
C LEU A 602 -13.82 21.97 5.73
N ILE A 603 -14.32 20.86 5.18
CA ILE A 603 -14.95 19.78 5.95
C ILE A 603 -13.93 19.16 6.91
N LEU A 604 -12.75 18.81 6.41
CA LEU A 604 -11.71 18.18 7.25
C LEU A 604 -11.18 19.12 8.34
N THR A 605 -11.06 20.42 8.06
CA THR A 605 -10.70 21.41 9.08
C THR A 605 -11.75 21.49 10.19
N ALA A 606 -13.04 21.42 9.83
CA ALA A 606 -14.13 21.39 10.82
C ALA A 606 -14.17 20.08 11.61
N ALA A 607 -13.84 18.95 10.96
CA ALA A 607 -13.74 17.65 11.62
C ALA A 607 -12.60 17.64 12.66
N ILE A 608 -11.44 18.20 12.34
CA ILE A 608 -10.34 18.40 13.29
C ILE A 608 -10.82 19.25 14.49
N ALA A 609 -11.45 20.39 14.22
CA ALA A 609 -11.93 21.28 15.26
C ALA A 609 -12.95 20.60 16.18
N LYS A 610 -13.79 19.73 15.65
CA LYS A 610 -14.75 18.93 16.43
C LYS A 610 -14.04 17.94 17.34
N GLU A 611 -13.12 17.15 16.80
CA GLU A 611 -12.39 16.13 17.59
C GLU A 611 -11.55 16.77 18.70
N GLU A 612 -10.95 17.95 18.46
CA GLU A 612 -10.16 18.68 19.44
C GLU A 612 -11.02 19.52 20.42
N GLY A 613 -12.29 19.75 20.12
CA GLY A 613 -13.16 20.60 20.91
C GLY A 613 -12.82 22.10 20.84
N ASN A 614 -11.96 22.51 19.90
CA ASN A 614 -11.57 23.89 19.64
C ASN A 614 -11.29 24.14 18.16
N ALA A 615 -11.27 25.40 17.74
CA ALA A 615 -11.02 25.79 16.36
C ALA A 615 -9.67 26.52 16.15
N ASP A 616 -8.66 26.25 17.00
CA ASP A 616 -7.36 26.94 16.96
C ASP A 616 -6.64 26.68 15.64
N TYR A 617 -6.69 25.44 15.13
CA TYR A 617 -6.14 25.08 13.83
C TYR A 617 -6.80 25.87 12.69
N ALA A 618 -8.14 25.95 12.69
CA ALA A 618 -8.87 26.76 11.72
C ALA A 618 -8.55 28.26 11.84
N ASN A 619 -8.37 28.78 13.06
CA ASN A 619 -8.03 30.19 13.30
C ASN A 619 -6.67 30.57 12.68
N LYS A 620 -5.71 29.65 12.72
CA LYS A 620 -4.39 29.83 12.08
C LYS A 620 -4.52 30.07 10.56
N HIS A 621 -5.47 29.42 9.91
CA HIS A 621 -5.68 29.43 8.45
C HIS A 621 -6.93 30.22 8.04
N TRP A 622 -7.49 31.04 8.94
CA TRP A 622 -8.80 31.65 8.77
C TRP A 622 -9.00 32.41 7.45
N ASN A 623 -8.01 33.18 7.04
CA ASN A 623 -8.12 33.97 5.82
C ASN A 623 -8.22 33.06 4.57
N THR A 624 -7.45 32.00 4.53
CA THR A 624 -7.45 31.03 3.44
C THR A 624 -8.76 30.27 3.39
N LEU A 625 -9.26 29.80 4.55
CA LEU A 625 -10.55 29.15 4.66
C LEU A 625 -11.70 30.08 4.22
N THR A 626 -11.61 31.38 4.52
CA THR A 626 -12.60 32.37 4.06
C THR A 626 -12.64 32.49 2.54
N ILE A 627 -11.46 32.53 1.90
CA ILE A 627 -11.37 32.61 0.42
C ILE A 627 -12.04 31.37 -0.21
N TRP A 628 -11.77 30.17 0.31
CA TRP A 628 -12.35 28.93 -0.19
C TRP A 628 -13.86 28.84 0.07
N ALA A 629 -14.33 29.27 1.24
CA ALA A 629 -15.76 29.32 1.56
C ALA A 629 -16.51 30.33 0.65
N ASP A 630 -15.93 31.50 0.41
CA ASP A 630 -16.50 32.49 -0.51
C ASP A 630 -16.51 32.01 -1.98
N TYR A 631 -15.53 31.20 -2.37
CA TYR A 631 -15.55 30.53 -3.67
C TYR A 631 -16.72 29.55 -3.78
N LEU A 632 -16.92 28.68 -2.77
CA LEU A 632 -18.03 27.73 -2.74
C LEU A 632 -19.39 28.39 -2.70
N MET A 633 -19.54 29.52 -1.98
CA MET A 633 -20.76 30.31 -1.99
C MET A 633 -21.19 30.77 -3.38
N LYS A 634 -20.25 30.97 -4.31
CA LYS A 634 -20.50 31.38 -5.68
C LYS A 634 -20.67 30.23 -6.65
N SER A 635 -19.87 29.18 -6.51
CA SER A 635 -19.66 28.16 -7.55
C SER A 635 -19.99 26.74 -7.11
N GLY A 636 -20.29 26.52 -5.81
CA GLY A 636 -20.41 25.18 -5.26
C GLY A 636 -21.80 24.55 -5.41
N PHE A 637 -22.87 25.37 -5.43
CA PHE A 637 -24.22 24.86 -5.46
C PHE A 637 -24.59 24.15 -6.77
N ASP A 638 -24.25 24.73 -7.91
CA ASP A 638 -24.44 24.15 -9.24
C ASP A 638 -23.06 24.09 -9.94
N PRO A 639 -22.28 23.02 -9.66
CA PRO A 639 -20.89 22.95 -10.08
C PRO A 639 -20.77 22.94 -11.61
N ALA A 640 -19.85 23.74 -12.14
CA ALA A 640 -19.50 23.72 -13.54
C ALA A 640 -18.92 22.35 -13.94
N ASN A 641 -18.75 22.11 -15.25
CA ASN A 641 -18.11 20.87 -15.75
C ASN A 641 -16.68 20.79 -15.22
N GLN A 642 -16.42 19.83 -14.34
CA GLN A 642 -15.15 19.60 -13.69
C GLN A 642 -15.02 18.12 -13.28
N LEU A 643 -13.82 17.70 -12.93
CA LEU A 643 -13.58 16.45 -12.23
C LEU A 643 -13.94 16.59 -10.74
N SER A 644 -14.13 15.48 -10.07
CA SER A 644 -14.26 15.33 -8.63
C SER A 644 -13.38 14.15 -8.19
N THR A 645 -13.42 13.75 -6.93
CA THR A 645 -12.73 12.53 -6.46
C THR A 645 -13.08 11.26 -7.25
N ASP A 646 -14.18 11.29 -8.00
CA ASP A 646 -14.59 10.25 -8.93
C ASP A 646 -14.12 10.55 -10.37
N ASP A 647 -12.91 11.10 -10.54
CA ASP A 647 -12.30 11.53 -11.78
C ASP A 647 -12.19 10.41 -12.84
N PHE A 648 -11.99 9.16 -12.38
CA PHE A 648 -12.05 7.95 -13.22
C PHE A 648 -13.40 7.73 -13.90
N ALA A 649 -14.48 8.36 -13.43
CA ALA A 649 -15.80 8.37 -14.07
C ALA A 649 -15.98 9.54 -15.04
N GLY A 650 -14.97 10.42 -15.17
CA GLY A 650 -14.92 11.55 -16.09
C GLY A 650 -15.57 12.82 -15.54
N HIS A 651 -15.50 13.89 -16.34
CA HIS A 651 -16.08 15.18 -16.03
C HIS A 651 -17.60 15.10 -15.92
N LEU A 652 -18.15 15.82 -14.94
CA LEU A 652 -19.58 15.94 -14.75
C LEU A 652 -19.95 17.37 -14.33
N ALA A 653 -20.75 18.05 -15.18
CA ALA A 653 -21.37 19.31 -14.79
C ALA A 653 -22.60 19.05 -13.90
N ARG A 654 -22.91 20.00 -13.01
CA ARG A 654 -24.13 19.99 -12.21
C ARG A 654 -24.25 18.78 -11.27
N ASN A 655 -23.11 18.18 -10.89
CA ASN A 655 -23.00 16.98 -10.07
C ASN A 655 -23.71 17.21 -8.72
N ALA A 656 -24.76 16.42 -8.46
CA ALA A 656 -25.59 16.58 -7.27
C ALA A 656 -24.83 16.24 -5.97
N ASN A 657 -23.94 15.22 -5.98
CA ASN A 657 -23.14 14.86 -4.82
C ASN A 657 -22.00 15.87 -4.55
N LEU A 658 -21.42 16.46 -5.60
CA LEU A 658 -20.43 17.54 -5.46
C LEU A 658 -21.09 18.81 -4.90
N SER A 659 -22.34 19.07 -5.27
CA SER A 659 -23.16 20.14 -4.65
C SER A 659 -23.40 19.88 -3.15
N VAL A 660 -23.70 18.64 -2.75
CA VAL A 660 -23.78 18.25 -1.32
C VAL A 660 -22.47 18.56 -0.60
N LYS A 661 -21.31 18.18 -1.17
CA LYS A 661 -20.00 18.50 -0.60
C LYS A 661 -19.82 19.99 -0.37
N ALA A 662 -20.14 20.81 -1.35
CA ALA A 662 -20.04 22.27 -1.24
C ALA A 662 -20.95 22.84 -0.13
N ILE A 663 -22.18 22.35 -0.02
CA ILE A 663 -23.13 22.75 1.02
C ILE A 663 -22.59 22.36 2.41
N MET A 664 -22.09 21.13 2.57
CA MET A 664 -21.49 20.68 3.82
C MET A 664 -20.25 21.51 4.19
N ALA A 665 -19.42 21.88 3.22
CA ALA A 665 -18.24 22.70 3.44
C ALA A 665 -18.59 24.13 3.86
N ILE A 666 -19.61 24.73 3.25
CA ILE A 666 -20.12 26.05 3.63
C ILE A 666 -20.65 26.02 5.08
N ALA A 667 -21.39 24.97 5.45
CA ALA A 667 -21.88 24.77 6.80
C ALA A 667 -20.73 24.56 7.80
N SER A 668 -19.72 23.78 7.42
CA SER A 668 -18.50 23.53 8.18
C SER A 668 -17.76 24.84 8.49
N TYR A 669 -17.59 25.72 7.50
CA TYR A 669 -17.02 27.05 7.72
C TYR A 669 -17.87 27.90 8.67
N GLY A 670 -19.22 27.86 8.54
CA GLY A 670 -20.12 28.53 9.47
C GLY A 670 -19.99 28.01 10.91
N LYS A 671 -19.83 26.69 11.09
CA LYS A 671 -19.57 26.06 12.39
C LYS A 671 -18.24 26.53 12.98
N LEU A 672 -17.17 26.51 12.19
CA LEU A 672 -15.85 27.03 12.60
C LEU A 672 -15.91 28.50 13.03
N ALA A 673 -16.63 29.33 12.27
CA ALA A 673 -16.84 30.75 12.63
C ALA A 673 -17.52 30.86 14.00
N SER A 674 -18.55 30.08 14.26
CA SER A 674 -19.27 30.05 15.54
C SER A 674 -18.35 29.63 16.69
N MET A 675 -17.54 28.60 16.50
CA MET A 675 -16.55 28.13 17.49
C MET A 675 -15.49 29.20 17.82
N LEU A 676 -15.16 30.06 16.84
CA LEU A 676 -14.23 31.18 17.00
C LEU A 676 -14.91 32.46 17.54
N GLY A 677 -16.17 32.41 17.94
CA GLY A 677 -16.90 33.57 18.41
C GLY A 677 -17.30 34.58 17.32
N LYS A 678 -17.16 34.23 16.04
CA LYS A 678 -17.53 35.06 14.89
C LYS A 678 -18.99 34.81 14.49
N SER A 679 -19.93 35.03 15.42
CA SER A 679 -21.33 34.59 15.32
C SER A 679 -22.04 35.12 14.08
N ASP A 680 -21.85 36.40 13.70
CA ASP A 680 -22.50 36.97 12.50
C ASP A 680 -22.08 36.23 11.22
N ILE A 681 -20.78 35.84 11.13
CA ILE A 681 -20.26 35.07 10.02
C ILE A 681 -20.83 33.62 10.07
N GLY A 682 -20.79 33.01 11.26
CA GLY A 682 -21.36 31.67 11.48
C GLY A 682 -22.82 31.60 11.01
N ASP A 683 -23.63 32.48 11.50
CA ASP A 683 -25.06 32.58 11.15
C ASP A 683 -25.31 32.82 9.66
N LYS A 684 -24.50 33.64 9.00
CA LYS A 684 -24.59 33.90 7.56
C LYS A 684 -24.39 32.61 6.76
N TYR A 685 -23.30 31.90 7.02
CA TYR A 685 -22.94 30.70 6.22
C TYR A 685 -23.81 29.51 6.56
N LEU A 686 -24.21 29.30 7.82
CA LEU A 686 -25.15 28.25 8.21
C LEU A 686 -26.55 28.46 7.59
N ARG A 687 -27.08 29.72 7.58
CA ARG A 687 -28.33 30.01 6.88
C ARG A 687 -28.23 29.75 5.38
N ALA A 688 -27.12 30.20 4.75
CA ALA A 688 -26.92 29.98 3.32
C ALA A 688 -26.88 28.49 2.99
N ALA A 689 -26.17 27.68 3.79
CA ALA A 689 -26.11 26.23 3.60
C ALA A 689 -27.49 25.57 3.74
N LYS A 690 -28.30 25.97 4.72
CA LYS A 690 -29.69 25.47 4.88
C LYS A 690 -30.57 25.84 3.69
N ASP A 691 -30.51 27.09 3.23
CA ASP A 691 -31.27 27.52 2.06
C ASP A 691 -30.84 26.74 0.80
N MET A 692 -29.53 26.50 0.64
CA MET A 692 -29.00 25.67 -0.45
C MET A 692 -29.47 24.22 -0.35
N ALA A 693 -29.47 23.61 0.83
CA ALA A 693 -29.91 22.23 1.05
C ALA A 693 -31.42 22.06 0.70
N LEU A 694 -32.25 23.01 1.11
CA LEU A 694 -33.68 22.98 0.75
C LEU A 694 -33.91 23.13 -0.76
N LYS A 695 -33.16 24.03 -1.40
CA LYS A 695 -33.16 24.17 -2.85
C LYS A 695 -32.66 22.94 -3.54
N TRP A 696 -31.52 22.35 -3.06
CA TRP A 696 -30.96 21.12 -3.58
C TRP A 696 -31.99 19.99 -3.56
N LYS A 697 -32.63 19.77 -2.40
CA LYS A 697 -33.69 18.77 -2.26
C LYS A 697 -34.76 18.91 -3.31
N ALA A 698 -35.20 20.16 -3.58
CA ALA A 698 -36.27 20.42 -4.52
C ALA A 698 -35.88 20.15 -6.00
N ILE A 699 -34.63 20.46 -6.39
CA ILE A 699 -34.20 20.34 -7.80
C ILE A 699 -33.52 19.02 -8.13
N ALA A 700 -33.06 18.27 -7.11
CA ALA A 700 -32.44 16.97 -7.28
C ALA A 700 -33.41 15.80 -7.14
N ALA A 701 -34.65 16.05 -6.65
CA ALA A 701 -35.66 15.02 -6.41
C ALA A 701 -36.13 14.38 -7.73
N ASP A 702 -36.10 13.03 -7.77
CA ASP A 702 -36.65 12.23 -8.86
C ASP A 702 -37.38 11.00 -8.30
N GLY A 703 -38.65 11.22 -7.92
CA GLY A 703 -39.52 10.19 -7.33
C GLY A 703 -39.04 9.70 -5.98
N ASP A 704 -38.46 8.51 -5.95
CA ASP A 704 -37.99 7.82 -4.74
C ASP A 704 -36.48 7.94 -4.48
N HIS A 705 -35.78 8.83 -5.19
CA HIS A 705 -34.34 9.08 -5.07
C HIS A 705 -33.96 10.50 -5.51
N TYR A 706 -32.63 10.79 -5.50
CA TYR A 706 -32.08 12.05 -6.01
C TYR A 706 -31.11 11.77 -7.17
N VAL A 707 -31.17 12.63 -8.20
CA VAL A 707 -30.44 12.49 -9.46
C VAL A 707 -28.91 12.49 -9.29
N LEU A 708 -28.17 11.95 -10.28
CA LEU A 708 -26.72 12.05 -10.40
C LEU A 708 -26.28 13.51 -10.65
N ALA A 709 -26.96 14.20 -11.55
CA ALA A 709 -26.73 15.60 -11.88
C ALA A 709 -28.06 16.32 -12.08
N PHE A 710 -28.14 17.60 -11.72
CA PHE A 710 -29.38 18.37 -11.89
C PHE A 710 -29.86 18.34 -13.33
N GLU A 711 -31.19 18.21 -13.49
CA GLU A 711 -31.87 18.06 -14.79
C GLU A 711 -31.49 16.78 -15.56
N SER A 712 -31.05 15.72 -14.88
CA SER A 712 -30.71 14.40 -15.43
C SER A 712 -31.65 13.35 -14.86
N ASP A 713 -32.92 13.37 -15.24
CA ASP A 713 -33.94 12.42 -14.77
C ASP A 713 -33.51 10.95 -15.03
N ASP A 714 -34.06 10.01 -14.25
CA ASP A 714 -33.76 8.57 -14.30
C ASP A 714 -32.29 8.22 -13.98
N THR A 715 -31.55 9.10 -13.30
CA THR A 715 -30.16 8.89 -12.88
C THR A 715 -29.99 8.96 -11.38
N TRP A 716 -29.00 8.26 -10.82
CA TRP A 716 -28.67 8.30 -9.40
C TRP A 716 -27.18 8.16 -9.15
N SER A 717 -26.73 8.55 -7.97
CA SER A 717 -25.37 8.32 -7.48
C SER A 717 -25.37 8.18 -5.96
N GLN A 718 -24.32 7.59 -5.41
CA GLN A 718 -24.08 7.61 -3.96
C GLN A 718 -23.90 9.05 -3.48
N LYS A 719 -24.67 9.48 -2.45
CA LYS A 719 -24.57 10.80 -1.83
C LYS A 719 -23.74 10.74 -0.54
N TYR A 720 -22.59 10.07 -0.61
CA TYR A 720 -21.72 9.78 0.53
C TYR A 720 -21.30 11.03 1.31
N ASN A 721 -21.25 12.21 0.69
CA ASN A 721 -20.90 13.44 1.37
C ASN A 721 -21.91 13.89 2.44
N LEU A 722 -23.14 13.36 2.43
CA LEU A 722 -24.14 13.62 3.47
C LEU A 722 -23.70 13.14 4.87
N VAL A 723 -22.78 12.18 4.95
CA VAL A 723 -22.33 11.61 6.23
C VAL A 723 -21.76 12.67 7.18
N TRP A 724 -21.22 13.77 6.64
CA TRP A 724 -20.66 14.86 7.44
C TRP A 724 -21.72 15.72 8.13
N ASP A 725 -22.97 15.69 7.68
CA ASP A 725 -24.06 16.38 8.37
C ASP A 725 -24.25 15.81 9.78
N ASP A 726 -24.25 14.49 9.89
CA ASP A 726 -24.33 13.76 11.17
C ASP A 726 -23.04 13.91 11.98
N ILE A 727 -21.88 13.57 11.35
CA ILE A 727 -20.59 13.54 12.05
C ILE A 727 -20.27 14.91 12.64
N LEU A 728 -20.56 15.99 11.95
CA LEU A 728 -20.29 17.35 12.41
C LEU A 728 -21.43 17.99 13.19
N ASN A 729 -22.57 17.29 13.35
CA ASN A 729 -23.81 17.81 13.98
C ASN A 729 -24.21 19.16 13.39
N LEU A 730 -24.31 19.24 12.05
CA LEU A 730 -24.64 20.49 11.36
C LEU A 730 -26.14 20.71 11.18
N ASN A 731 -26.90 19.64 10.99
CA ASN A 731 -28.35 19.62 10.78
C ASN A 731 -28.77 20.56 9.63
N ILE A 732 -28.15 20.38 8.48
CA ILE A 732 -28.32 21.20 7.28
C ILE A 732 -29.33 20.59 6.32
N PHE A 733 -29.21 19.31 6.00
CA PHE A 733 -30.17 18.60 5.17
C PHE A 733 -31.34 18.07 6.01
N PRO A 734 -32.57 18.09 5.47
CA PRO A 734 -33.69 17.37 6.08
C PRO A 734 -33.38 15.87 6.16
N GLU A 735 -33.67 15.25 7.30
CA GLU A 735 -33.41 13.83 7.59
C GLU A 735 -34.00 12.90 6.52
N GLU A 736 -35.14 13.24 5.95
CA GLU A 736 -35.77 12.49 4.86
C GLU A 736 -34.89 12.33 3.61
N VAL A 737 -33.87 13.20 3.41
CA VAL A 737 -32.97 13.09 2.27
C VAL A 737 -32.09 11.84 2.43
N GLN A 738 -31.51 11.60 3.60
CA GLN A 738 -30.72 10.40 3.89
C GLN A 738 -31.62 9.15 3.87
N GLN A 739 -32.80 9.21 4.50
CA GLN A 739 -33.75 8.09 4.54
C GLN A 739 -34.18 7.66 3.13
N THR A 740 -34.50 8.62 2.25
CA THR A 740 -34.85 8.37 0.85
C THR A 740 -33.69 7.68 0.11
N GLU A 741 -32.47 8.20 0.20
CA GLU A 741 -31.30 7.66 -0.48
C GLU A 741 -30.95 6.25 0.03
N VAL A 742 -30.92 6.00 1.35
CA VAL A 742 -30.64 4.67 1.91
C VAL A 742 -31.67 3.66 1.46
N ALA A 743 -32.97 4.01 1.48
CA ALA A 743 -34.02 3.12 1.01
C ALA A 743 -33.83 2.75 -0.47
N TYR A 744 -33.48 3.73 -1.31
CA TYR A 744 -33.22 3.51 -2.73
C TYR A 744 -31.97 2.65 -2.97
N TYR A 745 -30.86 2.92 -2.28
CA TYR A 745 -29.60 2.18 -2.41
C TYR A 745 -29.74 0.70 -2.08
N LEU A 746 -30.57 0.35 -1.10
CA LEU A 746 -30.88 -1.04 -0.76
C LEU A 746 -31.55 -1.79 -1.92
N THR A 747 -32.18 -1.09 -2.86
CA THR A 747 -32.76 -1.69 -4.09
C THR A 747 -31.77 -1.81 -5.24
N LYS A 748 -30.60 -1.12 -5.15
CA LYS A 748 -29.56 -1.07 -6.19
C LYS A 748 -28.32 -1.88 -5.85
N GLN A 749 -28.29 -2.45 -4.66
CA GLN A 749 -27.17 -3.23 -4.14
C GLN A 749 -26.91 -4.49 -4.97
N GLU A 750 -25.64 -4.71 -5.32
CA GLU A 750 -25.14 -5.91 -6.00
C GLU A 750 -24.37 -6.82 -5.02
N ASP A 751 -23.93 -7.99 -5.48
CA ASP A 751 -23.28 -9.01 -4.65
C ASP A 751 -22.00 -8.52 -3.95
N TYR A 752 -21.27 -7.57 -4.56
CA TYR A 752 -19.98 -7.06 -4.08
C TYR A 752 -19.95 -5.54 -3.89
N GLY A 753 -21.09 -4.91 -3.71
CA GLY A 753 -21.19 -3.49 -3.36
C GLY A 753 -22.33 -2.78 -4.05
N LEU A 754 -22.54 -1.54 -3.64
CA LEU A 754 -23.43 -0.59 -4.29
C LEU A 754 -22.66 0.06 -5.46
N PRO A 755 -23.14 0.04 -6.70
CA PRO A 755 -22.53 0.81 -7.78
C PRO A 755 -22.35 2.28 -7.40
N LEU A 756 -21.33 2.95 -7.93
CA LEU A 756 -21.07 4.37 -7.63
C LEU A 756 -22.22 5.26 -8.07
N ASP A 757 -22.74 4.97 -9.25
CA ASP A 757 -23.85 5.68 -9.87
C ASP A 757 -24.53 4.86 -10.99
N SER A 758 -25.53 5.44 -11.62
CA SER A 758 -26.31 4.80 -12.68
C SER A 758 -25.57 4.54 -13.99
N ARG A 759 -24.35 5.05 -14.17
CA ARG A 759 -23.60 4.96 -15.44
C ARG A 759 -22.88 3.63 -15.63
N LYS A 760 -22.39 3.00 -14.52
CA LYS A 760 -21.53 1.81 -14.52
C LYS A 760 -21.83 0.91 -13.32
N THR A 761 -21.35 -0.33 -13.39
CA THR A 761 -21.48 -1.31 -12.30
C THR A 761 -20.33 -1.32 -11.30
N TYR A 762 -19.26 -0.58 -11.56
CA TYR A 762 -18.16 -0.47 -10.61
C TYR A 762 -18.47 0.48 -9.45
N THR A 763 -17.68 0.36 -8.39
CA THR A 763 -17.80 1.20 -7.20
C THR A 763 -16.44 1.53 -6.58
N LYS A 764 -16.45 2.46 -5.61
CA LYS A 764 -15.36 2.75 -4.70
C LYS A 764 -15.71 2.24 -3.30
N SER A 765 -14.86 1.38 -2.75
CA SER A 765 -15.13 0.69 -1.49
C SER A 765 -15.22 1.60 -0.27
N ASP A 766 -14.46 2.68 -0.25
CA ASP A 766 -14.51 3.74 0.76
C ASP A 766 -15.87 4.45 0.73
N TRP A 767 -16.37 4.83 -0.46
CA TRP A 767 -17.67 5.50 -0.59
C TRP A 767 -18.85 4.61 -0.23
N VAL A 768 -18.75 3.30 -0.49
CA VAL A 768 -19.79 2.37 -0.05
C VAL A 768 -19.87 2.34 1.48
N LEU A 769 -18.75 2.34 2.20
CA LEU A 769 -18.76 2.38 3.67
C LEU A 769 -19.27 3.71 4.21
N TRP A 770 -18.97 4.83 3.54
CA TRP A 770 -19.54 6.14 3.90
C TRP A 770 -21.05 6.17 3.67
N THR A 771 -21.50 5.67 2.53
CA THR A 771 -22.93 5.55 2.17
C THR A 771 -23.66 4.61 3.15
N ALA A 772 -23.06 3.47 3.51
CA ALA A 772 -23.62 2.57 4.52
C ALA A 772 -23.79 3.26 5.88
N THR A 773 -22.87 4.18 6.23
CA THR A 773 -22.91 4.93 7.50
C THR A 773 -24.06 5.94 7.58
N LEU A 774 -24.69 6.26 6.45
CA LEU A 774 -25.94 7.04 6.44
C LEU A 774 -27.13 6.28 7.05
N ALA A 775 -27.09 4.96 7.05
CA ALA A 775 -28.16 4.14 7.61
C ALA A 775 -28.34 4.41 9.12
N GLU A 776 -29.57 4.65 9.54
CA GLU A 776 -29.94 4.92 10.92
C GLU A 776 -29.93 3.64 11.80
N ASN A 777 -30.25 2.51 11.19
CA ASN A 777 -30.34 1.26 11.90
C ASN A 777 -29.19 0.28 11.51
N PRO A 778 -28.77 -0.61 12.43
CA PRO A 778 -27.69 -1.55 12.15
C PRO A 778 -27.99 -2.57 11.04
N GLU A 779 -29.27 -2.87 10.78
CA GLU A 779 -29.65 -3.86 9.77
C GLU A 779 -29.33 -3.34 8.37
N ASP A 780 -29.72 -2.11 8.05
CA ASP A 780 -29.46 -1.50 6.75
C ASP A 780 -27.99 -1.16 6.55
N PHE A 781 -27.31 -0.70 7.62
CA PHE A 781 -25.83 -0.59 7.59
C PHE A 781 -25.18 -1.92 7.19
N ASN A 782 -25.58 -3.03 7.84
CA ASN A 782 -25.02 -4.34 7.54
C ASN A 782 -25.35 -4.84 6.14
N LYS A 783 -26.54 -4.54 5.60
CA LYS A 783 -26.90 -4.88 4.21
C LYS A 783 -25.99 -4.18 3.22
N LEU A 784 -25.70 -2.90 3.41
CA LEU A 784 -24.82 -2.12 2.52
C LEU A 784 -23.34 -2.47 2.71
N MET A 785 -22.88 -2.75 3.94
CA MET A 785 -21.48 -3.03 4.27
C MET A 785 -21.06 -4.46 3.91
N THR A 786 -21.95 -5.46 4.10
CA THR A 786 -21.58 -6.88 3.91
C THR A 786 -21.00 -7.20 2.53
N PRO A 787 -21.49 -6.66 1.40
CA PRO A 787 -20.88 -6.87 0.10
C PRO A 787 -19.44 -6.37 0.00
N MET A 788 -19.04 -5.37 0.78
CA MET A 788 -17.63 -4.93 0.84
C MET A 788 -16.76 -6.00 1.51
N TRP A 789 -17.25 -6.64 2.57
CA TRP A 789 -16.58 -7.78 3.18
C TRP A 789 -16.50 -8.95 2.19
N ASN A 790 -17.57 -9.22 1.43
CA ASN A 790 -17.58 -10.24 0.38
C ASN A 790 -16.53 -9.94 -0.70
N PHE A 791 -16.45 -8.69 -1.16
CA PHE A 791 -15.40 -8.27 -2.10
C PHE A 791 -14.00 -8.56 -1.54
N ALA A 792 -13.66 -8.05 -0.36
CA ALA A 792 -12.35 -8.23 0.24
C ALA A 792 -12.00 -9.73 0.43
N ASN A 793 -13.00 -10.55 0.81
CA ASN A 793 -12.81 -11.97 1.14
C ASN A 793 -12.77 -12.87 -0.10
N TYR A 794 -13.50 -12.54 -1.16
CA TYR A 794 -13.68 -13.44 -2.32
C TYR A 794 -13.03 -12.94 -3.62
N THR A 795 -12.49 -11.72 -3.66
CA THR A 795 -11.82 -11.22 -4.87
C THR A 795 -10.76 -12.22 -5.38
N PRO A 796 -10.75 -12.52 -6.69
CA PRO A 796 -9.72 -13.35 -7.29
C PRO A 796 -8.39 -12.59 -7.44
N ASP A 797 -8.42 -11.25 -7.36
CA ASP A 797 -7.25 -10.41 -7.55
C ASP A 797 -6.40 -10.38 -6.27
N ARG A 798 -5.19 -10.96 -6.35
CA ARG A 798 -4.27 -11.15 -5.22
C ARG A 798 -3.25 -10.02 -5.16
N VAL A 799 -3.73 -8.81 -4.83
CA VAL A 799 -2.95 -7.58 -4.66
C VAL A 799 -3.41 -6.86 -3.38
N PRO A 800 -2.67 -5.89 -2.84
CA PRO A 800 -3.19 -5.02 -1.78
C PRO A 800 -4.59 -4.50 -2.13
N LEU A 801 -5.44 -4.35 -1.14
CA LEU A 801 -6.87 -4.09 -1.34
C LEU A 801 -7.09 -2.96 -2.34
N SER A 802 -7.89 -3.26 -3.39
CA SER A 802 -8.35 -2.25 -4.35
C SER A 802 -9.50 -1.46 -3.75
N ASP A 803 -9.49 -0.16 -3.97
CA ASP A 803 -10.62 0.70 -3.65
C ASP A 803 -11.62 0.82 -4.83
N TRP A 804 -11.25 0.40 -6.02
CA TRP A 804 -12.07 0.47 -7.25
C TRP A 804 -12.29 -0.92 -7.85
N HIS A 805 -13.52 -1.43 -7.79
CA HIS A 805 -13.84 -2.79 -8.19
C HIS A 805 -15.24 -2.92 -8.80
N GLU A 806 -15.48 -4.02 -9.52
CA GLU A 806 -16.79 -4.38 -10.07
C GLU A 806 -17.69 -4.98 -8.99
N THR A 807 -18.90 -4.45 -8.87
CA THR A 807 -19.89 -4.92 -7.90
C THR A 807 -20.53 -6.25 -8.26
N THR A 808 -20.45 -6.66 -9.51
CA THR A 808 -21.10 -7.89 -10.04
C THR A 808 -20.18 -9.12 -9.99
N ASN A 809 -18.85 -8.97 -9.89
CA ASN A 809 -17.92 -10.12 -10.02
C ASN A 809 -16.68 -10.02 -9.12
N SER A 810 -16.61 -9.06 -8.22
CA SER A 810 -15.50 -8.81 -7.26
C SER A 810 -14.11 -8.59 -7.88
N ARG A 811 -14.00 -8.29 -9.17
CA ARG A 811 -12.70 -8.01 -9.78
C ARG A 811 -12.30 -6.55 -9.59
N LYS A 812 -11.02 -6.37 -9.36
CA LYS A 812 -10.39 -5.04 -9.40
C LYS A 812 -10.57 -4.41 -10.79
N VAL A 813 -11.01 -3.17 -10.83
CA VAL A 813 -11.04 -2.34 -12.05
C VAL A 813 -9.73 -1.57 -12.19
N GLY A 814 -9.39 -0.79 -11.17
CA GLY A 814 -8.16 -0.02 -11.10
C GLY A 814 -7.66 0.07 -9.66
N PHE A 815 -6.69 0.92 -9.42
CA PHE A 815 -6.11 1.29 -8.13
C PHE A 815 -5.85 0.12 -7.16
N LYS A 816 -4.86 0.25 -6.30
CA LYS A 816 -4.56 -0.64 -5.18
C LYS A 816 -3.58 0.05 -4.23
N ALA A 817 -3.45 -0.46 -3.02
CA ALA A 817 -2.52 0.03 -2.02
C ALA A 817 -2.66 1.54 -1.70
N ARG A 818 -3.83 2.14 -1.99
CA ARG A 818 -4.11 3.55 -1.72
C ARG A 818 -4.51 3.76 -0.25
N SER A 819 -4.29 4.97 0.26
CA SER A 819 -4.66 5.35 1.62
C SER A 819 -6.16 5.49 1.85
N VAL A 820 -6.95 5.64 0.79
CA VAL A 820 -8.40 5.93 0.84
C VAL A 820 -9.21 4.91 1.66
N VAL A 821 -8.68 3.69 1.82
CA VAL A 821 -9.29 2.67 2.70
C VAL A 821 -9.29 3.07 4.19
N GLY A 822 -8.58 4.14 4.57
CA GLY A 822 -8.75 4.81 5.87
C GLY A 822 -10.18 5.32 6.08
N GLY A 823 -10.93 5.52 5.00
CA GLY A 823 -12.34 5.84 5.01
C GLY A 823 -13.25 4.77 5.62
N TYR A 824 -12.77 3.53 5.72
CA TYR A 824 -13.52 2.46 6.39
C TYR A 824 -13.81 2.78 7.86
N PHE A 825 -13.01 3.63 8.49
CA PHE A 825 -13.18 4.04 9.89
C PHE A 825 -14.29 5.09 10.11
N ILE A 826 -15.01 5.50 9.06
CA ILE A 826 -16.08 6.53 9.14
C ILE A 826 -17.21 6.15 10.12
N LYS A 827 -17.59 4.86 10.18
CA LYS A 827 -18.63 4.40 11.11
C LYS A 827 -18.16 4.52 12.56
N MET A 828 -16.89 4.14 12.85
CA MET A 828 -16.31 4.34 14.18
C MET A 828 -16.27 5.83 14.56
N LEU A 829 -15.89 6.71 13.63
CA LEU A 829 -15.88 8.14 13.84
C LEU A 829 -17.29 8.67 14.19
N LYS A 830 -18.32 8.22 13.48
CA LYS A 830 -19.72 8.60 13.75
C LYS A 830 -20.16 8.17 15.16
N GLU A 831 -19.87 6.92 15.56
CA GLU A 831 -20.25 6.39 16.88
C GLU A 831 -19.51 7.10 18.04
N GLN A 832 -18.22 7.37 17.88
CA GLN A 832 -17.44 8.12 18.89
C GLN A 832 -17.97 9.54 19.10
N THR A 833 -18.45 10.18 18.04
CA THR A 833 -19.01 11.54 18.14
C THR A 833 -20.36 11.56 18.81
N THR A 834 -21.14 10.49 18.72
CA THR A 834 -22.44 10.35 19.38
C THR A 834 -22.29 10.14 20.91
N THR A 835 -21.22 9.46 21.32
CA THR A 835 -20.93 9.20 22.76
C THR A 835 -20.30 10.38 23.49
N LYS A 836 -19.63 11.30 22.76
CA LYS A 836 -19.02 12.52 23.33
C LYS A 836 -19.99 13.72 23.44
N SER A 837 -21.16 13.67 22.78
CA SER A 837 -22.19 14.71 22.81
C SER A 837 -23.22 14.45 23.90
#